data_f33212b36403585d855c899dd15fd9c2
#
_entry.id   f33212b36403585d855c899dd15fd9c2
#
_cell.length_a   1.000
_cell.length_b   1.000
_cell.length_c   1.000
_cell.angle_alpha   90.00
_cell.angle_beta   90.00
_cell.angle_gamma   90.00
#
_symmetry.space_group_name_H-M   'P 1'
#
loop_
_entity.id
_entity.type
_entity.pdbx_description
1 polymer ?
#
loop_
_entity_poly.entity_id
_entity_poly.type
_entity_poly.pdbx_seq_one_letter_code
_entity_poly.pdbx_strand_id
1 'polypeptide(L)'
;MTGTTTYPAPRPRDRRTTAPLALLAALTTLALLLAAALQAPAARAAEAFTPTEVVGAGTTWRYLDDNTDPAAGNADRTVWADPAFDDAAWKTGRPGFGAVNGTASGIGGGNTITTLLDYWITQTPKVVVPAYFFRTTVTLDEATLDEITGLRGTLVYDDSATVYVNGERVAGWGDSMITRNLQYQDKAGATAPLRETLVIPADALVSGENTIAVEIHQCNATSSDVFFSLALSTTDDPSMPFPQDVLDRTYASDATPSAPAGQDWFTWMLRGFADLRANHPEILSPNEPGRPTSANDLGSLARNNAYVAGDPQVQRALTDGRGSAYETMADALGSELGPIYRDALADGRLPKTKALLSGRVEKSVGNHEPAKAAYDYKRPFVRLGFTSAGGHVNAFETSGSYEGLRNNGSFPSGHTNHGYAQGTVLATLLPELAPQILARASEYGDNRLVLGFHYPLDVMGGRMAGQNIAQLRWSDPAFRVLLEQARTELVTVLERECGDEIAVCAQDQVPYLPTDQALAVYDQRLTYGFPRVGEAGRDVRVPAGAEDLLRTAFPDLTGDQRRLVLAATALDSGYALDVAGEAEWQRLDLAAAMAADVVVNADGTLTVDGEVVGEPTAPLVDVETSARCLAGAPYVAVRARNVSDDALAVALVTGAGEKSFAAVAPGTNAYQSFAVRGVETGAGVPVTVTATGPGGATQEVARDVVVPACG
;
A
#
# COMPACT_ATOMS: atom_id res chain seq x y z
N MET A 1 23.74 45.28 -20.82
CA MET A 1 24.68 44.15 -20.85
C MET A 1 24.02 43.03 -20.08
N THR A 2 23.33 42.17 -20.80
CA THR A 2 22.54 41.04 -20.30
C THR A 2 23.45 39.83 -20.19
N GLY A 3 23.82 39.46 -18.97
CA GLY A 3 24.55 38.21 -18.68
C GLY A 3 23.57 37.10 -18.32
N THR A 4 23.25 36.25 -19.28
CA THR A 4 22.53 34.98 -19.05
C THR A 4 23.48 34.00 -18.38
N THR A 5 23.24 33.72 -17.12
CA THR A 5 23.93 32.64 -16.39
C THR A 5 23.28 31.31 -16.76
N THR A 6 23.89 30.58 -17.68
CA THR A 6 23.53 29.21 -18.01
C THR A 6 24.13 28.28 -16.97
N TYR A 7 23.28 27.49 -16.29
CA TYR A 7 23.72 26.39 -15.44
C TYR A 7 24.27 25.25 -16.32
N PRO A 8 25.40 24.62 -15.97
CA PRO A 8 25.93 23.52 -16.75
C PRO A 8 25.05 22.30 -16.64
N ALA A 9 24.74 21.67 -17.77
CA ALA A 9 24.10 20.39 -17.87
C ALA A 9 24.95 19.29 -17.19
N PRO A 10 24.34 18.28 -16.57
CA PRO A 10 25.08 17.17 -16.00
C PRO A 10 25.89 16.45 -17.07
N ARG A 11 27.13 16.08 -16.76
CA ARG A 11 28.01 15.33 -17.66
C ARG A 11 27.42 13.95 -17.92
N PRO A 12 27.31 13.50 -19.17
CA PRO A 12 26.89 12.14 -19.50
C PRO A 12 27.95 11.15 -18.99
N ARG A 13 27.51 10.12 -18.30
CA ARG A 13 28.32 8.95 -17.97
C ARG A 13 28.69 8.25 -19.28
N ASP A 14 29.98 8.10 -19.56
CA ASP A 14 30.52 7.44 -20.74
C ASP A 14 30.09 5.96 -20.78
N ARG A 15 29.09 5.65 -21.58
CA ARG A 15 28.83 4.26 -21.99
C ARG A 15 29.76 3.91 -23.14
N ARG A 16 30.80 3.13 -22.87
CA ARG A 16 31.62 2.53 -23.90
C ARG A 16 30.81 1.49 -24.67
N THR A 17 30.51 1.80 -25.90
CA THR A 17 29.92 0.88 -26.87
C THR A 17 30.95 -0.16 -27.28
N THR A 18 30.72 -1.44 -26.98
CA THR A 18 31.32 -2.57 -27.67
C THR A 18 30.22 -3.39 -28.34
N ALA A 19 30.15 -3.34 -29.63
CA ALA A 19 29.47 -4.29 -30.50
C ALA A 19 30.37 -4.54 -31.72
N PRO A 20 30.21 -5.62 -32.53
CA PRO A 20 29.25 -6.71 -32.52
C PRO A 20 29.88 -8.10 -32.86
N LEU A 21 29.43 -9.17 -32.23
CA LEU A 21 29.63 -10.54 -32.74
C LEU A 21 28.49 -11.53 -32.38
N ALA A 22 27.31 -10.99 -32.03
CA ALA A 22 26.19 -11.78 -31.54
C ALA A 22 25.02 -11.95 -32.52
N LEU A 23 25.16 -11.61 -33.80
CA LEU A 23 24.03 -11.54 -34.73
C LEU A 23 23.68 -12.91 -35.41
N LEU A 24 24.49 -13.94 -35.26
CA LEU A 24 24.21 -15.26 -35.88
C LEU A 24 23.62 -16.28 -34.91
N ALA A 25 23.76 -16.13 -33.60
CA ALA A 25 23.17 -17.01 -32.61
C ALA A 25 21.72 -16.64 -32.24
N ALA A 26 21.33 -15.38 -32.45
CA ALA A 26 20.00 -14.88 -32.11
C ALA A 26 18.88 -15.34 -33.06
N LEU A 27 19.20 -15.72 -34.31
CA LEU A 27 18.19 -16.13 -35.28
C LEU A 27 17.77 -17.63 -35.14
N THR A 28 18.58 -18.47 -34.53
CA THR A 28 18.22 -19.85 -34.24
C THR A 28 17.43 -20.03 -32.95
N THR A 29 17.66 -19.20 -31.96
CA THR A 29 16.86 -19.19 -30.72
C THR A 29 15.48 -18.57 -30.91
N LEU A 30 15.36 -17.57 -31.78
CA LEU A 30 14.06 -16.96 -32.09
C LEU A 30 13.11 -17.91 -32.83
N ALA A 31 13.65 -18.78 -33.69
CA ALA A 31 12.84 -19.80 -34.41
C ALA A 31 12.35 -20.93 -33.47
N LEU A 32 13.10 -21.28 -32.43
CA LEU A 32 12.70 -22.25 -31.41
C LEU A 32 11.71 -21.69 -30.41
N LEU A 33 11.79 -20.40 -30.08
CA LEU A 33 10.83 -19.72 -29.22
C LEU A 33 9.49 -19.46 -29.94
N LEU A 34 9.48 -19.18 -31.23
CA LEU A 34 8.24 -19.09 -32.00
C LEU A 34 7.52 -20.43 -32.18
N ALA A 35 8.25 -21.55 -32.18
CA ALA A 35 7.63 -22.89 -32.27
C ALA A 35 7.04 -23.37 -30.92
N ALA A 36 7.56 -22.88 -29.80
CA ALA A 36 7.01 -23.12 -28.45
C ALA A 36 5.77 -22.24 -28.14
N ALA A 37 5.71 -21.03 -28.68
CA ALA A 37 4.56 -20.13 -28.53
C ALA A 37 3.29 -20.61 -29.28
N LEU A 38 3.44 -21.55 -30.26
CA LEU A 38 2.30 -22.10 -30.98
C LEU A 38 1.67 -23.34 -30.31
N GLN A 39 2.18 -23.75 -29.13
CA GLN A 39 1.65 -24.84 -28.31
C GLN A 39 1.27 -24.45 -26.90
N ALA A 40 1.21 -23.16 -26.60
CA ALA A 40 0.54 -22.72 -25.37
C ALA A 40 -0.92 -23.20 -25.44
N PRO A 41 -1.42 -23.93 -24.43
CA PRO A 41 -2.85 -24.19 -24.35
C PRO A 41 -3.56 -22.84 -24.38
N ALA A 42 -4.53 -22.69 -25.28
CA ALA A 42 -5.36 -21.49 -25.30
C ALA A 42 -5.81 -21.22 -23.86
N ALA A 43 -5.46 -20.07 -23.33
CA ALA A 43 -5.96 -19.64 -22.03
C ALA A 43 -7.47 -19.78 -22.13
N ARG A 44 -8.03 -20.70 -21.33
CA ARG A 44 -9.48 -20.85 -21.22
C ARG A 44 -9.94 -19.50 -20.68
N ALA A 45 -10.68 -18.75 -21.48
CA ALA A 45 -11.31 -17.54 -21.00
C ALA A 45 -12.00 -17.89 -19.68
N ALA A 46 -11.63 -17.26 -18.59
CA ALA A 46 -12.27 -17.48 -17.32
C ALA A 46 -13.77 -17.24 -17.56
N GLU A 47 -14.61 -18.18 -17.17
CA GLU A 47 -16.06 -18.03 -17.30
C GLU A 47 -16.44 -16.83 -16.46
N ALA A 48 -17.09 -15.82 -17.07
CA ALA A 48 -17.44 -14.58 -16.38
C ALA A 48 -18.31 -14.91 -15.15
N PHE A 49 -17.94 -14.44 -13.98
CA PHE A 49 -18.69 -14.62 -12.75
C PHE A 49 -20.13 -14.09 -12.93
N THR A 50 -21.10 -14.86 -12.49
CA THR A 50 -22.52 -14.46 -12.56
C THR A 50 -23.04 -14.30 -11.12
N PRO A 51 -23.33 -13.05 -10.67
CA PRO A 51 -23.89 -12.82 -9.36
C PRO A 51 -25.20 -13.58 -9.14
N THR A 52 -25.31 -14.25 -7.99
CA THR A 52 -26.54 -14.96 -7.59
C THR A 52 -27.20 -14.19 -6.43
N GLU A 53 -28.48 -13.81 -6.59
CA GLU A 53 -29.24 -13.16 -5.52
C GLU A 53 -29.44 -14.17 -4.37
N VAL A 54 -29.02 -13.80 -3.16
CA VAL A 54 -29.15 -14.59 -1.93
C VAL A 54 -30.16 -13.97 -0.95
N VAL A 55 -30.35 -12.66 -0.99
CA VAL A 55 -31.41 -11.93 -0.28
C VAL A 55 -32.09 -11.00 -1.29
N GLY A 56 -33.40 -11.10 -1.43
CA GLY A 56 -34.16 -10.29 -2.38
C GLY A 56 -35.59 -10.06 -1.94
N ALA A 57 -36.41 -9.51 -2.84
CA ALA A 57 -37.81 -9.20 -2.55
C ALA A 57 -38.67 -10.42 -2.17
N GLY A 58 -38.22 -11.64 -2.54
CA GLY A 58 -38.87 -12.89 -2.21
C GLY A 58 -38.46 -13.48 -0.86
N THR A 59 -37.40 -12.98 -0.24
CA THR A 59 -36.83 -13.52 0.99
C THR A 59 -37.79 -13.33 2.16
N THR A 60 -37.99 -14.38 2.94
CA THR A 60 -38.77 -14.31 4.18
C THR A 60 -37.88 -13.93 5.34
N TRP A 61 -38.26 -12.89 6.05
CA TRP A 61 -37.62 -12.42 7.26
C TRP A 61 -38.49 -12.70 8.47
N ARG A 62 -37.87 -13.00 9.61
CA ARG A 62 -38.45 -12.87 10.94
C ARG A 62 -38.21 -11.46 11.46
N TYR A 63 -39.19 -10.86 12.13
CA TYR A 63 -39.05 -9.49 12.64
C TYR A 63 -39.81 -9.29 13.95
N LEU A 64 -39.30 -8.34 14.74
CA LEU A 64 -39.86 -7.92 16.04
C LEU A 64 -40.09 -6.40 15.99
N ASP A 65 -41.32 -5.96 16.16
CA ASP A 65 -41.76 -4.58 16.00
C ASP A 65 -42.73 -4.10 17.11
N ASP A 66 -42.83 -4.86 18.23
CA ASP A 66 -43.82 -4.64 19.28
C ASP A 66 -43.25 -3.95 20.52
N ASN A 67 -42.08 -3.27 20.41
CA ASN A 67 -41.36 -2.64 21.51
C ASN A 67 -40.87 -3.63 22.58
N THR A 68 -40.66 -4.88 22.24
CA THR A 68 -40.05 -5.89 23.12
C THR A 68 -38.54 -5.88 22.91
N ASP A 69 -37.77 -5.88 24.01
CA ASP A 69 -36.30 -6.01 23.94
C ASP A 69 -35.96 -7.51 23.69
N PRO A 70 -35.37 -7.84 22.51
CA PRO A 70 -35.05 -9.23 22.19
C PRO A 70 -33.95 -9.83 23.07
N ALA A 71 -33.16 -9.00 23.74
CA ALA A 71 -32.11 -9.43 24.66
C ALA A 71 -32.50 -9.28 26.15
N ALA A 72 -33.79 -9.12 26.46
CA ALA A 72 -34.23 -8.84 27.81
C ALA A 72 -33.68 -9.85 28.82
N GLY A 73 -32.96 -9.35 29.82
CA GLY A 73 -32.32 -10.17 30.87
C GLY A 73 -30.93 -10.73 30.48
N ASN A 74 -30.41 -10.43 29.29
CA ASN A 74 -29.06 -10.80 28.91
C ASN A 74 -28.11 -9.59 29.08
N ALA A 75 -26.85 -9.87 29.44
CA ALA A 75 -25.79 -8.83 29.53
C ALA A 75 -25.32 -8.35 28.14
N ASP A 76 -25.38 -9.23 27.15
CA ASP A 76 -25.12 -8.93 25.77
C ASP A 76 -26.40 -8.50 25.05
N ARG A 77 -26.48 -7.24 24.64
CA ARG A 77 -27.63 -6.69 23.93
C ARG A 77 -27.82 -7.26 22.52
N THR A 78 -26.77 -7.85 21.95
CA THR A 78 -26.74 -8.34 20.57
C THR A 78 -26.99 -9.84 20.44
N VAL A 79 -27.24 -10.54 21.54
CA VAL A 79 -27.49 -12.00 21.57
C VAL A 79 -28.59 -12.44 20.58
N TRP A 80 -29.50 -11.55 20.24
CA TRP A 80 -30.57 -11.81 19.27
C TRP A 80 -30.05 -11.93 17.83
N ALA A 81 -28.82 -11.45 17.54
CA ALA A 81 -28.18 -11.59 16.22
C ALA A 81 -27.45 -12.94 16.07
N ASP A 82 -27.23 -13.68 17.15
CA ASP A 82 -26.55 -14.98 17.17
C ASP A 82 -27.34 -16.04 16.35
N PRO A 83 -26.70 -16.89 15.54
CA PRO A 83 -27.37 -17.98 14.83
C PRO A 83 -28.18 -18.92 15.73
N ALA A 84 -27.76 -19.14 16.99
CA ALA A 84 -28.44 -20.00 17.93
C ALA A 84 -29.67 -19.37 18.63
N PHE A 85 -29.92 -18.07 18.37
CA PHE A 85 -31.05 -17.38 19.01
C PHE A 85 -32.39 -17.92 18.50
N ASP A 86 -33.31 -18.19 19.42
CA ASP A 86 -34.68 -18.67 19.09
C ASP A 86 -35.60 -17.50 18.73
N ASP A 87 -35.81 -17.29 17.45
CA ASP A 87 -36.71 -16.29 16.88
C ASP A 87 -38.06 -16.88 16.42
N ALA A 88 -38.42 -18.11 16.81
CA ALA A 88 -39.61 -18.82 16.37
C ALA A 88 -40.93 -18.06 16.66
N ALA A 89 -40.94 -17.27 17.74
CA ALA A 89 -42.07 -16.45 18.14
C ALA A 89 -42.20 -15.11 17.35
N TRP A 90 -41.19 -14.73 16.60
CA TRP A 90 -41.20 -13.48 15.85
C TRP A 90 -42.18 -13.55 14.66
N LYS A 91 -42.71 -12.39 14.26
CA LYS A 91 -43.53 -12.26 13.05
C LYS A 91 -42.71 -12.60 11.78
N THR A 92 -43.39 -12.90 10.69
CA THR A 92 -42.76 -13.14 9.41
C THR A 92 -43.27 -12.15 8.37
N GLY A 93 -42.35 -11.68 7.47
CA GLY A 93 -42.69 -10.74 6.41
C GLY A 93 -41.65 -10.76 5.28
N ARG A 94 -41.84 -9.85 4.32
CA ARG A 94 -40.96 -9.67 3.16
C ARG A 94 -40.37 -8.28 3.12
N PRO A 95 -39.19 -8.07 2.51
CA PRO A 95 -38.54 -6.76 2.32
C PRO A 95 -39.48 -5.66 1.80
N GLY A 96 -39.24 -4.45 2.24
CA GLY A 96 -40.15 -3.33 2.18
C GLY A 96 -40.95 -3.22 3.49
N PHE A 97 -40.27 -3.52 4.63
CA PHE A 97 -40.83 -3.30 5.97
C PHE A 97 -40.91 -1.81 6.25
N GLY A 98 -42.03 -1.33 6.76
CA GLY A 98 -42.13 0.08 7.10
C GLY A 98 -43.49 0.52 7.59
N ALA A 99 -43.55 1.78 8.00
CA ALA A 99 -44.78 2.48 8.34
C ALA A 99 -44.61 4.00 8.17
N VAL A 100 -45.63 4.71 7.69
CA VAL A 100 -45.68 6.16 7.71
C VAL A 100 -46.87 6.58 8.58
N ASN A 101 -46.63 7.14 9.75
CA ASN A 101 -47.65 7.41 10.74
C ASN A 101 -48.61 6.21 10.98
N GLY A 102 -48.06 4.99 10.96
CA GLY A 102 -48.79 3.75 11.15
C GLY A 102 -49.56 3.24 9.93
N THR A 103 -49.27 3.74 8.75
CA THR A 103 -49.90 3.28 7.47
C THR A 103 -48.84 2.81 6.48
N ALA A 104 -49.26 2.01 5.48
CA ALA A 104 -48.38 1.45 4.45
C ALA A 104 -48.20 2.39 3.24
N SER A 105 -48.48 3.67 3.33
CA SER A 105 -48.44 4.60 2.20
C SER A 105 -47.69 5.88 2.53
N GLY A 106 -47.04 6.45 1.51
CA GLY A 106 -46.40 7.75 1.60
C GLY A 106 -44.90 7.71 1.96
N ILE A 107 -44.28 6.51 2.00
CA ILE A 107 -42.82 6.42 2.18
C ILE A 107 -42.10 7.04 0.98
N GLY A 108 -41.12 7.89 1.21
CA GLY A 108 -40.38 8.63 0.18
C GLY A 108 -39.39 7.78 -0.62
N GLY A 109 -38.66 8.44 -1.54
CA GLY A 109 -37.53 7.85 -2.25
C GLY A 109 -37.85 6.74 -3.26
N GLY A 110 -39.13 6.65 -3.75
CA GLY A 110 -39.53 5.60 -4.68
C GLY A 110 -39.68 4.21 -4.05
N ASN A 111 -39.69 4.12 -2.74
CA ASN A 111 -39.84 2.87 -2.00
C ASN A 111 -41.33 2.47 -1.84
N THR A 112 -41.55 1.17 -1.57
CA THR A 112 -42.90 0.63 -1.37
C THR A 112 -42.92 -0.19 -0.08
N ILE A 113 -43.90 0.05 0.80
CA ILE A 113 -44.11 -0.75 2.00
C ILE A 113 -44.89 -2.01 1.59
N THR A 114 -44.24 -3.16 1.72
CA THR A 114 -44.80 -4.50 1.49
C THR A 114 -45.30 -5.13 2.78
N THR A 115 -44.54 -4.95 3.87
CA THR A 115 -44.86 -5.43 5.22
C THR A 115 -45.06 -4.22 6.12
N LEU A 116 -46.29 -4.01 6.60
CA LEU A 116 -46.59 -2.95 7.55
C LEU A 116 -46.11 -3.31 8.94
N LEU A 117 -45.31 -2.44 9.55
CA LEU A 117 -44.79 -2.58 10.91
C LEU A 117 -45.77 -1.97 11.92
N ASP A 118 -45.81 -2.57 13.14
CA ASP A 118 -46.38 -1.91 14.30
C ASP A 118 -45.57 -0.67 14.63
N TYR A 119 -46.24 0.48 14.78
CA TYR A 119 -45.57 1.78 14.77
C TYR A 119 -45.71 2.52 16.09
N TRP A 120 -46.85 2.42 16.71
CA TRP A 120 -47.20 3.19 17.90
C TRP A 120 -47.04 2.40 19.19
N ILE A 121 -46.25 2.90 20.14
CA ILE A 121 -46.35 2.48 21.55
C ILE A 121 -47.64 3.10 22.16
N THR A 122 -47.85 4.40 21.85
CA THR A 122 -49.05 5.13 22.22
C THR A 122 -49.34 6.22 21.20
N GLN A 123 -50.63 6.48 20.98
CA GLN A 123 -51.09 7.56 20.05
C GLN A 123 -51.45 8.86 20.79
N THR A 124 -51.57 8.83 22.13
CA THR A 124 -51.90 10.00 22.92
C THR A 124 -51.20 9.95 24.29
N PRO A 125 -50.08 10.67 24.50
CA PRO A 125 -49.29 11.38 23.48
C PRO A 125 -48.75 10.42 22.40
N LYS A 126 -48.40 10.94 21.21
CA LYS A 126 -47.78 10.14 20.16
C LYS A 126 -46.35 9.72 20.57
N VAL A 127 -46.12 8.41 20.67
CA VAL A 127 -44.82 7.79 20.93
C VAL A 127 -44.65 6.61 20.00
N VAL A 128 -43.64 6.60 19.17
CA VAL A 128 -43.34 5.52 18.21
C VAL A 128 -42.45 4.44 18.85
N VAL A 129 -42.44 3.26 18.25
CA VAL A 129 -41.52 2.16 18.60
C VAL A 129 -40.08 2.63 18.32
N PRO A 130 -39.14 2.58 19.27
CA PRO A 130 -37.79 3.13 19.11
C PRO A 130 -36.91 2.29 18.19
N ALA A 131 -37.13 0.97 18.13
CA ALA A 131 -36.29 0.06 17.36
C ALA A 131 -37.06 -1.15 16.84
N TYR A 132 -36.56 -1.68 15.72
CA TYR A 132 -37.11 -2.83 15.00
C TYR A 132 -35.96 -3.81 14.71
N PHE A 133 -36.24 -5.11 14.85
CA PHE A 133 -35.24 -6.16 14.70
C PHE A 133 -35.68 -7.14 13.61
N PHE A 134 -34.74 -7.51 12.74
CA PHE A 134 -35.00 -8.35 11.59
C PHE A 134 -33.95 -9.46 11.50
N ARG A 135 -34.35 -10.67 11.11
CA ARG A 135 -33.46 -11.81 10.92
C ARG A 135 -33.87 -12.62 9.71
N THR A 136 -32.88 -13.10 8.97
CA THR A 136 -33.06 -14.12 7.92
C THR A 136 -31.85 -15.02 7.86
N THR A 137 -31.96 -16.18 7.20
CA THR A 137 -30.86 -17.08 6.92
C THR A 137 -30.61 -17.19 5.43
N VAL A 138 -29.34 -17.28 5.05
CA VAL A 138 -28.87 -17.62 3.71
C VAL A 138 -27.96 -18.82 3.76
N THR A 139 -28.10 -19.74 2.81
CA THR A 139 -27.26 -20.93 2.73
C THR A 139 -26.26 -20.76 1.61
N LEU A 140 -24.96 -20.91 1.92
CA LEU A 140 -23.87 -20.89 0.97
C LEU A 140 -23.11 -22.22 1.06
N ASP A 141 -22.82 -22.84 -0.06
CA ASP A 141 -21.97 -24.03 -0.08
C ASP A 141 -20.49 -23.64 -0.19
N GLU A 142 -19.61 -24.59 0.10
CA GLU A 142 -18.17 -24.39 0.08
C GLU A 142 -17.67 -23.95 -1.30
N ALA A 143 -18.22 -24.53 -2.39
CA ALA A 143 -17.85 -24.19 -3.75
C ALA A 143 -18.17 -22.71 -4.08
N THR A 144 -19.35 -22.23 -3.64
CA THR A 144 -19.72 -20.81 -3.80
C THR A 144 -18.77 -19.89 -3.01
N LEU A 145 -18.42 -20.27 -1.75
CA LEU A 145 -17.50 -19.46 -0.93
C LEU A 145 -16.09 -19.37 -1.53
N ASP A 146 -15.63 -20.42 -2.19
CA ASP A 146 -14.32 -20.43 -2.87
C ASP A 146 -14.28 -19.52 -4.12
N GLU A 147 -15.45 -19.23 -4.72
CA GLU A 147 -15.57 -18.43 -5.93
C GLU A 147 -15.88 -16.94 -5.68
N ILE A 148 -16.32 -16.59 -4.46
CA ILE A 148 -16.77 -15.23 -4.14
C ILE A 148 -15.78 -14.50 -3.23
N THR A 149 -15.74 -13.18 -3.37
CA THR A 149 -15.11 -12.29 -2.38
C THR A 149 -16.08 -11.91 -1.25
N GLY A 150 -17.38 -12.15 -1.43
CA GLY A 150 -18.42 -11.90 -0.43
C GLY A 150 -19.80 -11.69 -1.02
N LEU A 151 -20.67 -11.01 -0.26
CA LEU A 151 -21.99 -10.58 -0.69
C LEU A 151 -22.02 -9.07 -0.83
N ARG A 152 -22.66 -8.58 -1.90
CA ARG A 152 -22.83 -7.14 -2.16
C ARG A 152 -24.26 -6.83 -2.51
N GLY A 153 -24.77 -5.69 -2.03
CA GLY A 153 -26.11 -5.28 -2.36
C GLY A 153 -26.52 -3.93 -1.81
N THR A 154 -27.81 -3.69 -1.73
CA THR A 154 -28.38 -2.40 -1.32
C THR A 154 -29.19 -2.56 -0.05
N LEU A 155 -28.82 -1.77 0.97
CA LEU A 155 -29.61 -1.53 2.17
C LEU A 155 -30.37 -0.22 2.01
N VAL A 156 -31.68 -0.24 2.30
CA VAL A 156 -32.52 0.96 2.38
C VAL A 156 -33.15 1.00 3.77
N TYR A 157 -32.94 2.10 4.49
CA TYR A 157 -33.33 2.20 5.91
C TYR A 157 -33.73 3.64 6.29
N ASP A 158 -34.40 3.77 7.44
CA ASP A 158 -34.81 5.02 8.08
C ASP A 158 -34.96 4.79 9.60
N ASP A 159 -34.25 5.48 10.55
CA ASP A 159 -33.28 6.59 10.43
C ASP A 159 -31.82 6.08 10.59
N SER A 160 -31.58 4.97 11.28
CA SER A 160 -30.28 4.31 11.44
C SER A 160 -30.40 2.82 11.26
N ALA A 161 -29.29 2.18 10.91
CA ALA A 161 -29.24 0.73 10.73
C ALA A 161 -27.93 0.16 11.25
N THR A 162 -28.00 -1.04 11.87
CA THR A 162 -26.82 -1.88 12.14
C THR A 162 -27.06 -3.26 11.58
N VAL A 163 -26.05 -3.83 10.93
CA VAL A 163 -26.10 -5.15 10.28
C VAL A 163 -25.12 -6.08 10.97
N TYR A 164 -25.62 -7.28 11.29
CA TYR A 164 -24.84 -8.37 11.87
C TYR A 164 -24.87 -9.59 10.94
N VAL A 165 -23.78 -10.33 10.91
CA VAL A 165 -23.68 -11.62 10.24
C VAL A 165 -23.13 -12.63 11.24
N ASN A 166 -23.83 -13.72 11.44
CA ASN A 166 -23.45 -14.78 12.40
C ASN A 166 -23.16 -14.26 13.82
N GLY A 167 -23.88 -13.22 14.26
CA GLY A 167 -23.71 -12.58 15.57
C GLY A 167 -22.71 -11.42 15.58
N GLU A 168 -21.84 -11.32 14.61
CA GLU A 168 -20.81 -10.28 14.53
C GLU A 168 -21.31 -9.06 13.73
N ARG A 169 -21.02 -7.84 14.25
CA ARG A 169 -21.36 -6.60 13.56
C ARG A 169 -20.49 -6.39 12.33
N VAL A 170 -21.10 -6.28 11.14
CA VAL A 170 -20.39 -6.08 9.86
C VAL A 170 -20.52 -4.65 9.32
N ALA A 171 -21.60 -3.95 9.59
CA ALA A 171 -21.81 -2.58 9.14
C ALA A 171 -22.80 -1.81 10.03
N GLY A 172 -22.76 -0.48 9.97
CA GLY A 172 -23.73 0.36 10.67
C GLY A 172 -23.69 1.82 10.21
N TRP A 173 -24.85 2.44 10.18
CA TRP A 173 -25.04 3.83 9.78
C TRP A 173 -25.92 4.55 10.80
N GLY A 174 -25.44 5.65 11.31
CA GLY A 174 -26.15 6.42 12.33
C GLY A 174 -26.24 5.75 13.71
N ASP A 175 -25.56 4.62 13.92
CA ASP A 175 -25.68 3.74 15.08
C ASP A 175 -24.67 4.02 16.21
N SER A 176 -23.74 4.97 16.03
CA SER A 176 -22.63 5.24 16.95
C SER A 176 -23.04 5.62 18.39
N MET A 177 -24.27 6.03 18.59
CA MET A 177 -24.83 6.40 19.90
C MET A 177 -25.75 5.31 20.46
N ILE A 178 -26.00 4.23 19.72
CA ILE A 178 -26.88 3.14 20.14
C ILE A 178 -26.13 2.21 21.11
N THR A 179 -26.57 2.20 22.35
CA THR A 179 -26.00 1.38 23.43
C THR A 179 -27.02 0.40 24.05
N ARG A 180 -28.30 0.53 23.69
CA ARG A 180 -29.41 -0.30 24.17
C ARG A 180 -30.39 -0.61 23.03
N ASN A 181 -31.04 -1.76 23.06
CA ASN A 181 -31.96 -2.22 22.03
C ASN A 181 -33.15 -1.27 21.81
N LEU A 182 -33.80 -0.86 22.85
CA LEU A 182 -34.97 0.05 22.76
C LEU A 182 -34.53 1.48 23.03
N GLN A 183 -33.73 2.05 22.11
CA GLN A 183 -33.18 3.40 22.18
C GLN A 183 -33.45 4.17 20.88
N TYR A 184 -33.76 5.46 21.00
CA TYR A 184 -33.77 6.39 19.85
C TYR A 184 -32.35 6.82 19.53
N GLN A 185 -32.10 7.14 18.24
CA GLN A 185 -30.80 7.61 17.76
C GLN A 185 -30.39 8.99 18.31
N ASP A 186 -31.38 9.82 18.72
CA ASP A 186 -31.18 11.18 19.24
C ASP A 186 -30.47 12.16 18.28
N LYS A 187 -30.67 12.00 16.98
CA LYS A 187 -30.21 12.93 15.94
C LYS A 187 -31.39 13.40 15.09
N ALA A 188 -31.13 14.35 14.17
CA ALA A 188 -32.12 14.73 13.18
C ALA A 188 -32.39 13.54 12.25
N GLY A 189 -33.66 13.21 12.05
CA GLY A 189 -34.08 12.14 11.15
C GLY A 189 -33.89 12.49 9.69
N ALA A 190 -33.85 11.49 8.83
CA ALA A 190 -33.88 11.66 7.39
C ALA A 190 -35.28 12.11 6.93
N THR A 191 -35.36 12.81 5.79
CA THR A 191 -36.64 13.22 5.19
C THR A 191 -37.20 12.15 4.24
N ALA A 192 -36.45 11.11 3.98
CA ALA A 192 -36.80 9.93 3.18
C ALA A 192 -35.80 8.82 3.50
N PRO A 193 -36.15 7.53 3.28
CA PRO A 193 -35.22 6.43 3.51
C PRO A 193 -33.89 6.61 2.81
N LEU A 194 -32.81 6.37 3.53
CA LEU A 194 -31.43 6.40 3.06
C LEU A 194 -31.12 5.13 2.31
N ARG A 195 -30.16 5.20 1.38
CA ARG A 195 -29.75 4.07 0.56
C ARG A 195 -28.25 3.94 0.59
N GLU A 196 -27.76 2.77 1.02
CA GLU A 196 -26.35 2.48 1.14
C GLU A 196 -25.98 1.17 0.44
N THR A 197 -24.74 1.06 -0.02
CA THR A 197 -24.19 -0.20 -0.47
C THR A 197 -23.72 -0.98 0.74
N LEU A 198 -24.33 -2.14 1.01
CA LEU A 198 -23.86 -3.10 2.00
C LEU A 198 -22.95 -4.11 1.31
N VAL A 199 -21.82 -4.36 1.97
CA VAL A 199 -20.85 -5.36 1.56
C VAL A 199 -20.52 -6.24 2.75
N ILE A 200 -20.65 -7.56 2.59
CA ILE A 200 -20.34 -8.58 3.58
C ILE A 200 -19.18 -9.40 3.03
N PRO A 201 -17.96 -9.30 3.60
CA PRO A 201 -16.80 -10.03 3.09
C PRO A 201 -16.94 -11.54 3.33
N ALA A 202 -16.26 -12.35 2.49
CA ALA A 202 -16.37 -13.81 2.56
C ALA A 202 -15.88 -14.40 3.88
N ASP A 203 -14.95 -13.74 4.56
CA ASP A 203 -14.44 -14.16 5.87
C ASP A 203 -15.45 -14.00 7.03
N ALA A 204 -16.52 -13.22 6.82
CA ALA A 204 -17.66 -13.14 7.74
C ALA A 204 -18.72 -14.25 7.49
N LEU A 205 -18.55 -15.05 6.44
CA LEU A 205 -19.47 -16.09 6.01
C LEU A 205 -18.91 -17.48 6.30
N VAL A 206 -19.81 -18.46 6.48
CA VAL A 206 -19.44 -19.86 6.69
C VAL A 206 -20.14 -20.76 5.68
N SER A 207 -19.55 -21.92 5.41
CA SER A 207 -20.25 -22.96 4.64
C SER A 207 -21.45 -23.48 5.41
N GLY A 208 -22.61 -23.50 4.76
CA GLY A 208 -23.90 -23.83 5.39
C GLY A 208 -24.76 -22.58 5.61
N GLU A 209 -25.50 -22.58 6.71
CA GLU A 209 -26.42 -21.50 7.06
C GLU A 209 -25.67 -20.31 7.68
N ASN A 210 -25.96 -19.11 7.16
CA ASN A 210 -25.49 -17.84 7.69
C ASN A 210 -26.70 -17.01 8.12
N THR A 211 -26.67 -16.49 9.33
CA THR A 211 -27.71 -15.59 9.84
C THR A 211 -27.36 -14.15 9.52
N ILE A 212 -28.24 -13.45 8.84
CA ILE A 212 -28.18 -11.99 8.62
C ILE A 212 -29.21 -11.36 9.55
N ALA A 213 -28.74 -10.48 10.44
CA ALA A 213 -29.59 -9.77 11.37
C ALA A 213 -29.42 -8.25 11.23
N VAL A 214 -30.51 -7.50 11.36
CA VAL A 214 -30.52 -6.04 11.19
C VAL A 214 -31.37 -5.40 12.28
N GLU A 215 -30.83 -4.32 12.89
CA GLU A 215 -31.64 -3.44 13.74
C GLU A 215 -31.78 -2.07 13.08
N ILE A 216 -33.00 -1.51 13.16
CA ILE A 216 -33.34 -0.17 12.66
C ILE A 216 -33.81 0.65 13.87
N HIS A 217 -33.24 1.84 14.06
CA HIS A 217 -33.62 2.74 15.15
C HIS A 217 -34.19 4.05 14.60
N GLN A 218 -35.27 4.51 15.21
CA GLN A 218 -35.91 5.79 14.96
C GLN A 218 -35.07 6.93 15.52
N CYS A 219 -35.10 8.10 14.88
CA CYS A 219 -34.38 9.29 15.35
C CYS A 219 -34.88 9.78 16.72
N ASN A 220 -36.20 9.77 16.95
CA ASN A 220 -36.83 10.22 18.19
C ASN A 220 -38.25 9.68 18.36
N ALA A 221 -38.86 9.95 19.52
CA ALA A 221 -40.19 9.46 19.88
C ALA A 221 -41.35 9.97 19.00
N THR A 222 -41.12 10.95 18.15
CA THR A 222 -42.11 11.59 17.27
C THR A 222 -41.77 11.47 15.79
N SER A 223 -40.83 10.59 15.43
CA SER A 223 -40.51 10.29 14.03
C SER A 223 -41.77 10.03 13.20
N SER A 224 -41.76 10.35 11.92
CA SER A 224 -42.93 10.24 11.05
C SER A 224 -43.03 8.92 10.32
N ASP A 225 -41.93 8.21 10.15
CA ASP A 225 -41.80 7.02 9.33
C ASP A 225 -40.69 6.07 9.80
N VAL A 226 -40.70 4.86 9.28
CA VAL A 226 -39.65 3.85 9.40
C VAL A 226 -39.62 3.05 8.12
N PHE A 227 -38.42 2.65 7.68
CA PHE A 227 -38.28 1.76 6.53
C PHE A 227 -37.07 0.84 6.65
N PHE A 228 -37.23 -0.39 6.14
CA PHE A 228 -36.15 -1.34 5.96
C PHE A 228 -36.37 -2.21 4.73
N SER A 229 -35.36 -2.32 3.90
CA SER A 229 -35.27 -3.30 2.82
C SER A 229 -33.80 -3.63 2.55
N LEU A 230 -33.51 -4.91 2.27
CA LEU A 230 -32.19 -5.37 1.93
C LEU A 230 -32.25 -6.32 0.73
N ALA A 231 -31.33 -6.10 -0.22
CA ALA A 231 -31.07 -7.03 -1.31
C ALA A 231 -29.56 -7.31 -1.35
N LEU A 232 -29.16 -8.59 -1.47
CA LEU A 232 -27.78 -9.04 -1.55
C LEU A 232 -27.63 -10.09 -2.64
N SER A 233 -26.52 -10.02 -3.36
CA SER A 233 -26.06 -11.05 -4.31
C SER A 233 -24.62 -11.44 -4.00
N THR A 234 -24.22 -12.62 -4.44
CA THR A 234 -22.81 -13.04 -4.44
C THR A 234 -21.99 -12.08 -5.32
N THR A 235 -20.73 -11.89 -4.98
CA THR A 235 -19.80 -11.07 -5.77
C THR A 235 -18.38 -11.64 -5.73
N ASP A 236 -17.70 -11.61 -6.87
CA ASP A 236 -16.28 -11.86 -7.00
C ASP A 236 -15.48 -10.54 -7.08
N ASP A 237 -16.17 -9.41 -6.95
CA ASP A 237 -15.55 -8.09 -6.99
C ASP A 237 -14.61 -7.91 -5.78
N PRO A 238 -13.28 -7.74 -5.97
CA PRO A 238 -12.34 -7.53 -4.88
C PRO A 238 -12.52 -6.17 -4.19
N SER A 239 -13.35 -5.30 -4.73
CA SER A 239 -13.63 -3.96 -4.20
C SER A 239 -14.50 -3.98 -2.91
N MET A 240 -14.11 -4.85 -1.97
CA MET A 240 -14.71 -4.94 -0.64
C MET A 240 -14.00 -3.98 0.32
N PRO A 241 -14.69 -3.08 1.01
CA PRO A 241 -14.06 -2.22 2.01
C PRO A 241 -13.48 -3.06 3.15
N PHE A 242 -12.49 -2.51 3.85
CA PHE A 242 -12.10 -3.08 5.14
C PHE A 242 -13.26 -2.96 6.13
N PRO A 243 -13.49 -3.97 6.99
CA PRO A 243 -14.36 -3.83 8.13
C PRO A 243 -13.95 -2.63 9.00
N GLN A 244 -14.92 -1.93 9.58
CA GLN A 244 -14.63 -0.70 10.34
C GLN A 244 -13.75 -0.97 11.58
N ASP A 245 -13.93 -2.11 12.25
CA ASP A 245 -13.10 -2.52 13.37
C ASP A 245 -11.63 -2.72 13.00
N VAL A 246 -11.36 -3.20 11.77
CA VAL A 246 -10.00 -3.31 11.21
C VAL A 246 -9.37 -1.93 11.00
N LEU A 247 -10.14 -0.95 10.49
CA LEU A 247 -9.66 0.43 10.31
C LEU A 247 -9.46 1.15 11.65
N ASP A 248 -10.27 0.85 12.64
CA ASP A 248 -10.21 1.48 13.97
C ASP A 248 -9.19 0.82 14.90
N ARG A 249 -8.82 -0.41 14.63
CA ARG A 249 -7.83 -1.17 15.40
C ARG A 249 -6.53 -0.39 15.56
N THR A 250 -5.92 -0.50 16.74
CA THR A 250 -4.57 0.01 16.98
C THR A 250 -3.53 -1.01 16.50
N TYR A 251 -2.66 -0.59 15.62
CA TYR A 251 -1.53 -1.36 15.11
C TYR A 251 -0.24 -0.96 15.81
N ALA A 252 0.75 -1.84 15.84
CA ALA A 252 2.06 -1.51 16.43
C ALA A 252 2.67 -0.27 15.77
N SER A 253 2.48 -0.12 14.46
CA SER A 253 2.92 1.03 13.68
C SER A 253 2.12 2.32 13.92
N ASP A 254 1.09 2.32 14.75
CA ASP A 254 0.41 3.56 15.19
C ASP A 254 1.20 4.28 16.30
N ALA A 255 2.18 3.62 16.89
CA ALA A 255 3.12 4.24 17.81
C ALA A 255 4.29 4.86 17.05
N THR A 256 4.61 6.11 17.34
CA THR A 256 5.84 6.74 16.84
C THR A 256 7.05 6.05 17.44
N PRO A 257 8.14 5.84 16.66
CA PRO A 257 9.38 5.30 17.20
C PRO A 257 9.91 6.14 18.37
N SER A 258 10.64 5.50 19.28
CA SER A 258 11.28 6.18 20.38
C SER A 258 12.50 6.96 19.89
N ALA A 259 12.53 8.25 20.15
CA ALA A 259 13.72 9.08 19.93
C ALA A 259 14.58 9.19 21.20
N PRO A 260 15.89 9.41 21.08
CA PRO A 260 16.76 9.64 22.23
C PRO A 260 16.29 10.81 23.12
N ALA A 261 16.51 10.70 24.43
CA ALA A 261 16.23 11.74 25.43
C ALA A 261 14.76 12.25 25.44
N GLY A 262 13.79 11.45 25.02
CA GLY A 262 12.37 11.81 25.05
C GLY A 262 11.98 12.90 24.06
N GLN A 263 12.76 13.12 23.02
CA GLN A 263 12.43 14.03 21.93
C GLN A 263 11.29 13.45 21.08
N ASP A 264 10.57 14.34 20.37
CA ASP A 264 9.68 13.94 19.30
C ASP A 264 10.48 13.26 18.18
N TRP A 265 9.91 12.18 17.60
CA TRP A 265 10.59 11.37 16.58
C TRP A 265 10.99 12.18 15.35
N PHE A 266 10.07 12.97 14.78
CA PHE A 266 10.38 13.78 13.60
C PHE A 266 11.37 14.90 13.91
N THR A 267 11.27 15.51 15.08
CA THR A 267 12.26 16.50 15.53
C THR A 267 13.67 15.88 15.59
N TRP A 268 13.79 14.68 16.14
CA TRP A 268 15.09 13.99 16.20
C TRP A 268 15.58 13.56 14.81
N MET A 269 14.70 12.96 13.99
CA MET A 269 15.07 12.48 12.66
C MET A 269 15.54 13.63 11.75
N LEU A 270 14.92 14.79 11.87
CA LEU A 270 15.19 16.00 11.08
C LEU A 270 16.22 16.94 11.71
N ARG A 271 16.98 16.49 12.72
CA ARG A 271 17.90 17.33 13.51
C ARG A 271 19.01 18.00 12.69
N GLY A 272 19.30 17.52 11.47
CA GLY A 272 20.20 18.19 10.54
C GLY A 272 19.82 19.62 10.20
N PHE A 273 18.52 19.98 10.32
CA PHE A 273 18.07 21.35 10.15
C PHE A 273 18.64 22.30 11.22
N ALA A 274 18.75 21.83 12.47
CA ALA A 274 19.32 22.62 13.54
C ALA A 274 20.83 22.86 13.32
N ASP A 275 21.53 21.86 12.80
CA ASP A 275 22.95 21.98 12.45
C ASP A 275 23.18 22.98 11.31
N LEU A 276 22.39 22.89 10.23
CA LEU A 276 22.43 23.83 9.13
C LEU A 276 22.18 25.27 9.62
N ARG A 277 21.21 25.43 10.52
CA ARG A 277 20.88 26.75 11.10
C ARG A 277 22.02 27.34 11.93
N ALA A 278 22.78 26.50 12.62
CA ALA A 278 23.88 26.91 13.48
C ALA A 278 25.18 27.17 12.70
N ASN A 279 25.47 26.36 11.69
CA ASN A 279 26.81 26.26 11.12
C ASN A 279 26.90 26.63 9.64
N HIS A 280 25.76 26.66 8.90
CA HIS A 280 25.73 26.82 7.44
C HIS A 280 24.81 27.96 6.97
N PRO A 281 25.13 29.23 7.26
CA PRO A 281 24.32 30.38 6.84
C PRO A 281 24.22 30.53 5.31
N GLU A 282 25.16 29.98 4.55
CA GLU A 282 25.11 29.91 3.10
C GLU A 282 24.01 28.97 2.59
N ILE A 283 23.60 27.97 3.37
CA ILE A 283 22.51 27.05 3.08
C ILE A 283 21.19 27.54 3.68
N LEU A 284 21.18 27.92 4.96
CA LEU A 284 20.00 28.30 5.70
C LEU A 284 20.18 29.66 6.39
N SER A 285 19.47 30.66 5.89
CA SER A 285 19.50 32.03 6.45
C SER A 285 18.96 32.09 7.89
N PRO A 286 19.36 33.11 8.67
CA PRO A 286 18.69 33.42 9.94
C PRO A 286 17.17 33.59 9.79
N ASN A 287 16.44 33.23 10.83
CA ASN A 287 14.95 33.26 10.84
C ASN A 287 14.34 34.68 10.94
N GLU A 288 15.04 35.68 10.50
CA GLU A 288 14.61 37.09 10.57
C GLU A 288 14.12 37.56 9.20
N PRO A 289 13.15 38.51 9.17
CA PRO A 289 12.79 39.18 7.91
C PRO A 289 14.00 39.81 7.25
N GLY A 290 14.18 39.59 5.95
CA GLY A 290 15.35 40.11 5.28
C GLY A 290 15.42 39.77 3.81
N ARG A 291 16.58 40.03 3.21
CA ARG A 291 16.85 39.71 1.81
C ARG A 291 17.18 38.21 1.65
N PRO A 292 16.90 37.64 0.47
CA PRO A 292 17.33 36.28 0.18
C PRO A 292 18.86 36.24 0.09
N THR A 293 19.50 35.38 0.89
CA THR A 293 20.96 35.26 0.97
C THR A 293 21.47 33.83 0.93
N SER A 294 20.67 32.88 1.36
CA SER A 294 21.06 31.46 1.39
C SER A 294 20.59 30.69 0.16
N ALA A 295 21.18 29.52 -0.07
CA ALA A 295 20.75 28.60 -1.12
C ALA A 295 19.28 28.18 -0.95
N ASN A 296 18.79 28.01 0.28
CA ASN A 296 17.40 27.69 0.58
C ASN A 296 16.43 28.81 0.16
N ASP A 297 16.81 30.09 0.39
CA ASP A 297 16.04 31.25 -0.07
C ASP A 297 15.97 31.32 -1.58
N LEU A 298 17.15 31.25 -2.21
CA LEU A 298 17.29 31.36 -3.67
C LEU A 298 16.59 30.21 -4.38
N GLY A 299 16.65 28.99 -3.85
CA GLY A 299 15.93 27.84 -4.39
C GLY A 299 14.40 28.01 -4.33
N SER A 300 13.88 28.53 -3.20
CA SER A 300 12.44 28.84 -3.08
C SER A 300 12.01 29.88 -4.12
N LEU A 301 12.77 31.00 -4.22
CA LEU A 301 12.44 32.08 -5.14
C LEU A 301 12.64 31.66 -6.61
N ALA A 302 13.65 30.85 -6.92
CA ALA A 302 13.86 30.35 -8.27
C ALA A 302 12.63 29.58 -8.78
N ARG A 303 12.01 28.75 -7.91
CA ARG A 303 10.78 28.01 -8.26
C ARG A 303 9.55 28.92 -8.32
N ASN A 304 9.34 29.78 -7.32
CA ASN A 304 8.18 30.68 -7.28
C ASN A 304 8.19 31.71 -8.42
N ASN A 305 9.36 32.30 -8.72
CA ASN A 305 9.49 33.36 -9.73
C ASN A 305 9.65 32.85 -11.17
N ALA A 306 9.75 31.52 -11.36
CA ALA A 306 9.78 30.91 -12.69
C ALA A 306 8.44 31.01 -13.42
N TYR A 307 7.35 31.30 -12.71
CA TYR A 307 5.99 31.25 -13.23
C TYR A 307 5.23 32.56 -13.00
N VAL A 308 4.17 32.76 -13.79
CA VAL A 308 3.20 33.84 -13.63
C VAL A 308 1.82 33.29 -13.36
N ALA A 309 0.92 34.13 -12.83
CA ALA A 309 -0.45 33.72 -12.57
C ALA A 309 -1.14 33.25 -13.87
N GLY A 310 -1.77 32.06 -13.82
CA GLY A 310 -2.41 31.44 -14.96
C GLY A 310 -1.56 30.37 -15.68
N ASP A 311 -0.27 30.27 -15.37
CA ASP A 311 0.56 29.20 -15.92
C ASP A 311 0.03 27.81 -15.52
N PRO A 312 0.12 26.80 -16.40
CA PRO A 312 -0.33 25.44 -16.10
C PRO A 312 0.28 24.87 -14.81
N GLN A 313 1.57 25.13 -14.56
CA GLN A 313 2.24 24.68 -13.35
C GLN A 313 1.67 25.34 -12.08
N VAL A 314 1.29 26.61 -12.15
CA VAL A 314 0.62 27.28 -11.02
C VAL A 314 -0.75 26.69 -10.78
N GLN A 315 -1.53 26.39 -11.83
CA GLN A 315 -2.83 25.74 -11.70
C GLN A 315 -2.70 24.35 -11.09
N ARG A 316 -1.71 23.59 -11.55
CA ARG A 316 -1.38 22.28 -10.97
C ARG A 316 -0.99 22.38 -9.50
N ALA A 317 -0.15 23.35 -9.15
CA ALA A 317 0.23 23.59 -7.75
C ALA A 317 -0.95 23.99 -6.86
N LEU A 318 -1.90 24.75 -7.39
CA LEU A 318 -3.14 25.11 -6.69
C LEU A 318 -4.06 23.89 -6.52
N THR A 319 -4.14 23.01 -7.50
CA THR A 319 -4.88 21.74 -7.43
C THR A 319 -4.29 20.85 -6.34
N ASP A 320 -2.96 20.64 -6.34
CA ASP A 320 -2.26 19.89 -5.31
C ASP A 320 -2.41 20.49 -3.91
N GLY A 321 -2.50 21.81 -3.84
CA GLY A 321 -2.70 22.51 -2.56
C GLY A 321 -4.08 22.36 -1.93
N ARG A 322 -5.07 21.92 -2.70
CA ARG A 322 -6.48 21.79 -2.30
C ARG A 322 -7.00 20.37 -2.32
N GLY A 323 -6.45 19.54 -3.18
CA GLY A 323 -6.85 18.15 -3.40
C GLY A 323 -6.12 17.17 -2.49
N SER A 324 -6.66 15.97 -2.42
CA SER A 324 -6.01 14.84 -1.76
C SER A 324 -4.82 14.34 -2.58
N ALA A 325 -3.68 14.08 -1.94
CA ALA A 325 -2.47 13.67 -2.64
C ALA A 325 -2.69 12.36 -3.41
N TYR A 326 -3.36 11.36 -2.81
CA TYR A 326 -3.62 10.07 -3.48
C TYR A 326 -4.50 10.20 -4.74
N GLU A 327 -5.41 11.18 -4.79
CA GLU A 327 -6.23 11.44 -5.99
C GLU A 327 -5.39 12.09 -7.10
N THR A 328 -4.54 13.06 -6.74
CA THR A 328 -3.69 13.75 -7.71
C THR A 328 -2.52 12.89 -8.18
N MET A 329 -2.14 11.82 -7.46
CA MET A 329 -1.15 10.81 -7.90
C MET A 329 -1.64 10.01 -9.11
N ALA A 330 -2.93 10.01 -9.44
CA ALA A 330 -3.45 9.40 -10.67
C ALA A 330 -2.69 9.81 -11.93
N ASP A 331 -2.17 11.04 -11.97
CA ASP A 331 -1.39 11.53 -13.10
C ASP A 331 -0.10 10.72 -13.33
N ALA A 332 0.48 10.18 -12.26
CA ALA A 332 1.70 9.38 -12.34
C ALA A 332 1.50 8.04 -13.07
N LEU A 333 0.26 7.56 -13.13
CA LEU A 333 -0.08 6.28 -13.76
C LEU A 333 -0.24 6.40 -15.29
N GLY A 334 0.02 7.58 -15.86
CA GLY A 334 -0.01 7.79 -17.30
C GLY A 334 -1.40 8.00 -17.88
N SER A 335 -1.48 7.99 -19.21
CA SER A 335 -2.72 8.31 -19.94
C SER A 335 -3.73 7.14 -19.97
N GLU A 336 -3.30 5.92 -19.70
CA GLU A 336 -4.14 4.73 -19.68
C GLU A 336 -4.64 4.41 -18.26
N LEU A 337 -3.74 4.10 -17.35
CA LEU A 337 -4.10 3.71 -15.98
C LEU A 337 -4.58 4.88 -15.10
N GLY A 338 -4.13 6.10 -15.38
CA GLY A 338 -4.50 7.28 -14.59
C GLY A 338 -5.99 7.58 -14.58
N PRO A 339 -6.69 7.63 -15.73
CA PRO A 339 -8.15 7.75 -15.77
C PRO A 339 -8.86 6.60 -15.07
N ILE A 340 -8.43 5.35 -15.29
CA ILE A 340 -9.00 4.15 -14.65
C ILE A 340 -8.93 4.27 -13.13
N TYR A 341 -7.78 4.64 -12.60
CA TYR A 341 -7.58 4.83 -11.17
C TYR A 341 -8.50 5.92 -10.59
N ARG A 342 -8.61 7.09 -11.25
CA ARG A 342 -9.50 8.18 -10.81
C ARG A 342 -10.96 7.76 -10.79
N ASP A 343 -11.43 7.14 -11.87
CA ASP A 343 -12.81 6.69 -12.01
C ASP A 343 -13.12 5.60 -10.96
N ALA A 344 -12.20 4.65 -10.76
CA ALA A 344 -12.36 3.60 -9.76
C ALA A 344 -12.39 4.14 -8.32
N LEU A 345 -11.61 5.19 -8.00
CA LEU A 345 -11.70 5.88 -6.71
C LEU A 345 -13.04 6.61 -6.53
N ALA A 346 -13.51 7.29 -7.58
CA ALA A 346 -14.76 8.05 -7.57
C ALA A 346 -15.99 7.12 -7.45
N ASP A 347 -15.96 5.99 -8.16
CA ASP A 347 -17.05 5.01 -8.20
C ASP A 347 -17.03 4.03 -7.01
N GLY A 348 -16.03 4.14 -6.12
CA GLY A 348 -15.90 3.28 -4.94
C GLY A 348 -15.47 1.84 -5.27
N ARG A 349 -14.77 1.62 -6.40
CA ARG A 349 -14.19 0.34 -6.80
C ARG A 349 -12.80 0.07 -6.19
N LEU A 350 -12.23 1.06 -5.47
CA LEU A 350 -10.97 0.97 -4.74
C LEU A 350 -11.15 1.34 -3.26
N PRO A 351 -12.09 0.71 -2.53
CA PRO A 351 -12.41 1.12 -1.17
C PRO A 351 -11.27 0.85 -0.17
N LYS A 352 -10.50 -0.25 -0.30
CA LYS A 352 -9.35 -0.54 0.57
C LYS A 352 -8.21 0.44 0.29
N THR A 353 -7.86 0.62 -0.97
CA THR A 353 -6.84 1.57 -1.42
C THR A 353 -7.17 2.98 -0.93
N LYS A 354 -8.42 3.43 -1.13
CA LYS A 354 -8.91 4.72 -0.66
C LYS A 354 -8.83 4.84 0.86
N ALA A 355 -9.30 3.85 1.62
CA ALA A 355 -9.29 3.87 3.09
C ALA A 355 -7.87 4.00 3.66
N LEU A 356 -6.89 3.31 3.06
CA LEU A 356 -5.50 3.42 3.49
C LEU A 356 -4.92 4.79 3.15
N LEU A 357 -5.02 5.23 1.90
CA LEU A 357 -4.37 6.44 1.43
C LEU A 357 -5.06 7.72 1.92
N SER A 358 -6.38 7.73 2.15
CA SER A 358 -7.10 8.92 2.61
C SER A 358 -6.90 9.26 4.10
N GLY A 359 -6.15 8.46 4.86
CA GLY A 359 -5.87 8.80 6.26
C GLY A 359 -5.35 7.66 7.12
N ARG A 360 -5.65 6.37 6.82
CA ARG A 360 -5.25 5.27 7.71
C ARG A 360 -3.72 5.09 7.78
N VAL A 361 -3.02 5.30 6.65
CA VAL A 361 -1.55 5.26 6.59
C VAL A 361 -0.92 6.30 7.54
N GLU A 362 -1.49 7.49 7.63
CA GLU A 362 -0.94 8.59 8.43
C GLU A 362 -1.49 8.66 9.86
N LYS A 363 -2.53 7.86 10.18
CA LYS A 363 -3.18 7.85 11.50
C LYS A 363 -2.13 7.69 12.61
N SER A 364 -2.14 8.60 13.55
CA SER A 364 -1.28 8.67 14.74
C SER A 364 0.22 8.97 14.49
N VAL A 365 0.76 8.69 13.30
CA VAL A 365 2.19 8.87 13.01
C VAL A 365 2.49 10.01 12.03
N GLY A 366 1.47 10.60 11.40
CA GLY A 366 1.64 11.72 10.47
C GLY A 366 1.82 13.10 11.14
N ASN A 367 1.79 13.19 12.47
CA ASN A 367 1.83 14.47 13.17
C ASN A 367 3.24 15.09 13.19
N HIS A 368 3.46 16.08 12.36
CA HIS A 368 4.71 16.84 12.24
C HIS A 368 4.69 18.21 13.00
N GLU A 369 3.61 18.54 13.66
CA GLU A 369 3.49 19.83 14.39
C GLU A 369 4.51 19.99 15.53
N PRO A 370 4.89 18.95 16.30
CA PRO A 370 5.96 19.07 17.28
C PRO A 370 7.29 19.53 16.67
N ALA A 371 7.67 18.97 15.51
CA ALA A 371 8.89 19.37 14.79
C ALA A 371 8.77 20.83 14.28
N LYS A 372 7.61 21.25 13.74
CA LYS A 372 7.37 22.64 13.34
C LYS A 372 7.53 23.61 14.50
N ALA A 373 7.00 23.26 15.67
CA ALA A 373 7.11 24.08 16.86
C ALA A 373 8.58 24.13 17.38
N ALA A 374 9.31 23.02 17.32
CA ALA A 374 10.71 22.95 17.76
C ALA A 374 11.65 23.77 16.88
N TYR A 375 11.46 23.75 15.57
CA TYR A 375 12.30 24.49 14.63
C TYR A 375 11.84 25.93 14.42
N ASP A 376 10.55 26.22 14.49
CA ASP A 376 9.91 27.56 14.40
C ASP A 376 10.54 28.43 13.30
N TYR A 377 10.68 27.90 12.07
CA TYR A 377 11.23 28.63 10.94
C TYR A 377 10.13 29.31 10.13
N LYS A 378 10.26 30.61 9.90
CA LYS A 378 9.23 31.42 9.19
C LYS A 378 9.15 31.06 7.72
N ARG A 379 7.94 31.03 7.20
CA ARG A 379 7.69 30.73 5.78
C ARG A 379 8.26 31.79 4.84
N PRO A 380 8.54 31.45 3.55
CA PRO A 380 9.10 32.38 2.58
C PRO A 380 8.33 33.70 2.47
N PHE A 381 7.01 33.63 2.34
CA PHE A 381 6.17 34.83 2.20
C PHE A 381 6.14 35.72 3.47
N VAL A 382 6.44 35.15 4.66
CA VAL A 382 6.57 35.92 5.89
C VAL A 382 7.93 36.58 6.01
N ARG A 383 9.00 35.84 5.69
CA ARG A 383 10.38 36.29 5.87
C ARG A 383 10.88 37.16 4.72
N LEU A 384 10.56 36.78 3.49
CA LEU A 384 11.02 37.49 2.26
C LEU A 384 9.99 38.48 1.73
N GLY A 385 8.74 38.45 2.23
CA GLY A 385 7.65 39.33 1.83
C GLY A 385 7.12 39.09 0.41
N PHE A 386 5.93 39.60 0.12
CA PHE A 386 5.32 39.52 -1.19
C PHE A 386 5.83 40.61 -2.14
N THR A 387 5.94 40.30 -3.44
CA THR A 387 6.33 41.25 -4.49
C THR A 387 5.40 42.46 -4.57
N SER A 388 4.11 42.28 -4.30
CA SER A 388 3.12 43.37 -4.23
C SER A 388 3.38 44.37 -3.10
N ALA A 389 4.20 44.00 -2.11
CA ALA A 389 4.61 44.85 -0.99
C ALA A 389 6.13 45.16 -1.00
N GLY A 390 6.79 45.02 -2.14
CA GLY A 390 8.23 45.28 -2.28
C GLY A 390 9.14 44.14 -1.80
N GLY A 391 8.58 42.95 -1.52
CA GLY A 391 9.31 41.73 -1.19
C GLY A 391 9.66 40.92 -2.44
N HIS A 392 9.79 39.59 -2.27
CA HIS A 392 10.39 38.72 -3.30
C HIS A 392 9.48 37.54 -3.74
N VAL A 393 8.40 37.22 -3.00
CA VAL A 393 7.54 36.07 -3.25
C VAL A 393 6.29 36.47 -4.04
N ASN A 394 5.99 35.80 -5.13
CA ASN A 394 4.73 35.94 -5.86
C ASN A 394 3.61 35.20 -5.13
N ALA A 395 2.49 35.88 -4.89
CA ALA A 395 1.31 35.29 -4.29
C ALA A 395 0.38 34.75 -5.38
N PHE A 396 0.27 33.42 -5.51
CA PHE A 396 -0.60 32.77 -6.49
C PHE A 396 -1.91 32.27 -5.87
N GLU A 397 -1.92 31.97 -4.56
CA GLU A 397 -3.05 31.46 -3.85
C GLU A 397 -3.90 32.63 -3.28
N THR A 398 -5.23 32.57 -3.45
CA THR A 398 -6.15 33.68 -3.14
C THR A 398 -7.22 33.33 -2.10
N SER A 399 -7.23 32.09 -1.57
CA SER A 399 -8.25 31.63 -0.61
C SER A 399 -8.04 32.11 0.84
N GLY A 400 -6.97 32.87 1.10
CA GLY A 400 -6.60 33.31 2.45
C GLY A 400 -5.63 32.35 3.17
N SER A 401 -5.16 31.30 2.51
CA SER A 401 -4.22 30.33 3.10
C SER A 401 -2.91 30.97 3.57
N TYR A 402 -2.40 32.01 2.89
CA TYR A 402 -1.21 32.71 3.34
C TYR A 402 -1.41 33.35 4.71
N GLU A 403 -2.54 34.00 4.95
CA GLU A 403 -2.83 34.60 6.25
C GLU A 403 -3.02 33.56 7.34
N GLY A 404 -3.75 32.49 7.05
CA GLY A 404 -3.95 31.38 7.98
C GLY A 404 -2.65 30.66 8.38
N LEU A 405 -1.63 30.69 7.54
CA LEU A 405 -0.33 30.03 7.79
C LEU A 405 0.78 31.00 8.25
N ARG A 406 0.49 32.28 8.46
CA ARG A 406 1.49 33.31 8.80
C ARG A 406 2.29 32.97 10.06
N ASN A 407 1.63 32.40 11.06
CA ASN A 407 2.22 32.02 12.34
C ASN A 407 2.52 30.52 12.48
N ASN A 408 2.37 29.75 11.40
CA ASN A 408 2.68 28.32 11.39
C ASN A 408 4.08 28.11 10.81
N GLY A 409 4.91 27.30 11.49
CA GLY A 409 6.27 26.98 11.07
C GLY A 409 6.36 26.42 9.67
N SER A 410 7.49 26.72 8.99
CA SER A 410 7.76 26.28 7.63
C SER A 410 8.27 24.84 7.60
N PHE A 411 9.24 24.50 8.44
CA PHE A 411 9.96 23.21 8.41
C PHE A 411 9.41 22.23 9.45
N PRO A 412 9.17 20.95 9.08
CA PRO A 412 9.09 20.41 7.73
C PRO A 412 7.77 20.76 7.02
N SER A 413 7.70 20.51 5.69
CA SER A 413 6.47 20.72 4.93
C SER A 413 5.46 19.59 5.19
N GLY A 414 4.30 19.94 5.76
CA GLY A 414 3.21 18.98 6.02
C GLY A 414 2.59 18.42 4.73
N HIS A 415 2.30 19.27 3.73
CA HIS A 415 1.81 18.79 2.44
C HIS A 415 2.78 17.81 1.78
N THR A 416 4.08 18.09 1.84
CA THR A 416 5.08 17.17 1.29
C THR A 416 5.13 15.87 2.07
N ASN A 417 5.00 15.92 3.39
CA ASN A 417 4.90 14.71 4.23
C ASN A 417 3.72 13.84 3.77
N HIS A 418 2.51 14.42 3.63
CA HIS A 418 1.33 13.71 3.12
C HIS A 418 1.54 13.16 1.71
N GLY A 419 2.06 14.00 0.79
CA GLY A 419 2.32 13.59 -0.59
C GLY A 419 3.29 12.42 -0.68
N TYR A 420 4.35 12.43 0.12
CA TYR A 420 5.30 11.32 0.11
C TYR A 420 4.83 10.10 0.91
N ALA A 421 4.06 10.26 1.99
CA ALA A 421 3.50 9.11 2.70
C ALA A 421 2.55 8.32 1.78
N GLN A 422 1.61 9.01 1.14
CA GLN A 422 0.64 8.40 0.23
C GLN A 422 1.28 7.94 -1.08
N GLY A 423 2.15 8.77 -1.69
CA GLY A 423 2.84 8.43 -2.93
C GLY A 423 3.83 7.28 -2.77
N THR A 424 4.56 7.20 -1.64
CA THR A 424 5.46 6.06 -1.37
C THR A 424 4.66 4.78 -1.18
N VAL A 425 3.55 4.82 -0.43
CA VAL A 425 2.67 3.64 -0.32
C VAL A 425 2.15 3.25 -1.70
N LEU A 426 1.62 4.18 -2.50
CA LEU A 426 1.14 3.87 -3.84
C LEU A 426 2.24 3.29 -4.74
N ALA A 427 3.48 3.80 -4.67
CA ALA A 427 4.63 3.25 -5.39
C ALA A 427 4.96 1.81 -4.96
N THR A 428 4.76 1.49 -3.68
CA THR A 428 4.91 0.11 -3.20
C THR A 428 3.75 -0.80 -3.62
N LEU A 429 2.56 -0.26 -3.82
CA LEU A 429 1.42 -1.04 -4.35
C LEU A 429 1.54 -1.27 -5.87
N LEU A 430 2.20 -0.36 -6.60
CA LEU A 430 2.43 -0.42 -8.05
C LEU A 430 3.91 -0.22 -8.38
N PRO A 431 4.78 -1.19 -8.05
CA PRO A 431 6.22 -1.05 -8.25
C PRO A 431 6.61 -0.89 -9.73
N GLU A 432 5.78 -1.34 -10.66
CA GLU A 432 5.95 -1.18 -12.12
C GLU A 432 5.98 0.32 -12.54
N LEU A 433 5.33 1.18 -11.77
CA LEU A 433 5.26 2.64 -11.99
C LEU A 433 5.93 3.44 -10.86
N ALA A 434 6.70 2.78 -9.99
CA ALA A 434 7.31 3.43 -8.83
C ALA A 434 8.14 4.68 -9.16
N PRO A 435 8.99 4.73 -10.20
CA PRO A 435 9.71 5.95 -10.57
C PRO A 435 8.79 7.12 -10.89
N GLN A 436 7.70 6.87 -11.66
CA GLN A 436 6.73 7.88 -12.05
C GLN A 436 5.93 8.39 -10.85
N ILE A 437 5.49 7.48 -9.98
CA ILE A 437 4.72 7.81 -8.77
C ILE A 437 5.59 8.63 -7.79
N LEU A 438 6.84 8.23 -7.58
CA LEU A 438 7.75 8.95 -6.69
C LEU A 438 8.18 10.30 -7.28
N ALA A 439 8.38 10.39 -8.60
CA ALA A 439 8.60 11.67 -9.28
C ALA A 439 7.39 12.61 -9.13
N ARG A 440 6.17 12.08 -9.23
CA ARG A 440 4.93 12.85 -9.01
C ARG A 440 4.75 13.28 -7.55
N ALA A 441 5.07 12.41 -6.59
CA ALA A 441 5.09 12.76 -5.17
C ALA A 441 6.12 13.87 -4.89
N SER A 442 7.26 13.85 -5.57
CA SER A 442 8.25 14.91 -5.48
C SER A 442 7.75 16.23 -6.09
N GLU A 443 6.97 16.19 -7.19
CA GLU A 443 6.33 17.37 -7.77
C GLU A 443 5.27 17.96 -6.83
N TYR A 444 4.49 17.12 -6.15
CA TYR A 444 3.51 17.56 -5.16
C TYR A 444 4.17 18.39 -4.05
N GLY A 445 5.35 17.97 -3.58
CA GLY A 445 6.18 18.75 -2.66
C GLY A 445 6.76 20.02 -3.29
N ASP A 446 7.32 19.94 -4.49
CA ASP A 446 7.91 21.05 -5.23
C ASP A 446 6.89 22.15 -5.55
N ASN A 447 5.63 21.80 -5.75
CA ASN A 447 4.52 22.72 -5.95
C ASN A 447 4.27 23.64 -4.73
N ARG A 448 4.76 23.27 -3.55
CA ARG A 448 4.75 24.17 -2.38
C ARG A 448 5.76 25.32 -2.51
N LEU A 449 6.87 25.08 -3.26
CA LEU A 449 7.83 26.13 -3.64
C LEU A 449 7.24 27.05 -4.70
N VAL A 450 6.57 26.50 -5.71
CA VAL A 450 5.86 27.27 -6.75
C VAL A 450 4.90 28.28 -6.09
N LEU A 451 4.13 27.83 -5.10
CA LEU A 451 3.19 28.71 -4.38
C LEU A 451 3.85 29.60 -3.30
N GLY A 452 5.16 29.50 -3.08
CA GLY A 452 5.87 30.33 -2.09
C GLY A 452 5.53 30.02 -0.63
N PHE A 453 4.97 28.84 -0.33
CA PHE A 453 4.66 28.44 1.03
C PHE A 453 5.83 27.84 1.79
N HIS A 454 6.81 27.24 1.06
CA HIS A 454 7.90 26.45 1.62
C HIS A 454 9.23 26.70 0.92
N TYR A 455 10.30 26.29 1.58
CA TYR A 455 11.66 26.25 1.05
C TYR A 455 12.04 24.82 0.62
N PRO A 456 13.10 24.65 -0.20
CA PRO A 456 13.59 23.32 -0.56
C PRO A 456 13.88 22.41 0.64
N LEU A 457 14.52 22.90 1.69
CA LEU A 457 14.78 22.12 2.91
C LEU A 457 13.49 21.60 3.56
N ASP A 458 12.40 22.40 3.55
CA ASP A 458 11.12 21.98 4.12
C ASP A 458 10.55 20.78 3.34
N VAL A 459 10.69 20.80 2.01
CA VAL A 459 10.25 19.73 1.12
C VAL A 459 11.12 18.48 1.32
N MET A 460 12.45 18.64 1.42
CA MET A 460 13.35 17.53 1.73
C MET A 460 13.00 16.87 3.07
N GLY A 461 12.77 17.67 4.13
CA GLY A 461 12.33 17.17 5.43
C GLY A 461 10.96 16.48 5.38
N GLY A 462 10.03 17.02 4.60
CA GLY A 462 8.71 16.41 4.37
C GLY A 462 8.82 15.04 3.66
N ARG A 463 9.71 14.90 2.67
CA ARG A 463 10.01 13.62 2.01
C ARG A 463 10.50 12.58 3.02
N MET A 464 11.52 12.92 3.82
CA MET A 464 12.09 12.01 4.82
C MET A 464 10.99 11.51 5.78
N ALA A 465 10.12 12.40 6.26
CA ALA A 465 9.02 12.07 7.15
C ALA A 465 7.99 11.16 6.47
N GLY A 466 7.55 11.47 5.25
CA GLY A 466 6.57 10.68 4.52
C GLY A 466 7.04 9.27 4.17
N GLN A 467 8.30 9.12 3.75
CA GLN A 467 8.90 7.81 3.50
C GLN A 467 9.03 6.98 4.78
N ASN A 468 9.37 7.60 5.90
CA ASN A 468 9.40 6.91 7.19
C ASN A 468 8.00 6.41 7.61
N ILE A 469 6.94 7.20 7.39
CA ILE A 469 5.57 6.75 7.65
C ILE A 469 5.24 5.50 6.84
N ALA A 470 5.51 5.51 5.54
CA ALA A 470 5.29 4.34 4.68
C ALA A 470 6.07 3.12 5.16
N GLN A 471 7.33 3.30 5.55
CA GLN A 471 8.16 2.24 6.11
C GLN A 471 7.55 1.64 7.38
N LEU A 472 7.10 2.47 8.34
CA LEU A 472 6.48 1.97 9.56
C LEU A 472 5.30 1.04 9.27
N ARG A 473 4.48 1.37 8.27
CA ARG A 473 3.33 0.57 7.85
C ARG A 473 3.74 -0.77 7.24
N TRP A 474 4.75 -0.78 6.39
CA TRP A 474 5.26 -2.01 5.78
C TRP A 474 6.00 -2.90 6.77
N SER A 475 6.68 -2.34 7.78
CA SER A 475 7.40 -3.10 8.80
C SER A 475 6.49 -3.72 9.87
N ASP A 476 5.24 -3.24 10.00
CA ASP A 476 4.24 -3.84 10.89
C ASP A 476 3.56 -5.04 10.22
N PRO A 477 3.77 -6.28 10.68
CA PRO A 477 3.22 -7.46 10.02
C PRO A 477 1.68 -7.46 9.93
N ALA A 478 1.00 -6.90 10.95
CA ALA A 478 -0.46 -6.83 10.96
C ALA A 478 -0.99 -5.74 10.02
N PHE A 479 -0.33 -4.59 9.94
CA PHE A 479 -0.71 -3.53 8.99
C PHE A 479 -0.36 -3.90 7.54
N ARG A 480 0.74 -4.62 7.33
CA ARG A 480 1.17 -5.10 6.01
C ARG A 480 0.09 -5.91 5.30
N VAL A 481 -0.64 -6.75 6.03
CA VAL A 481 -1.77 -7.51 5.46
C VAL A 481 -2.79 -6.56 4.80
N LEU A 482 -3.04 -5.37 5.38
CA LEU A 482 -3.94 -4.40 4.76
C LEU A 482 -3.36 -3.83 3.47
N LEU A 483 -2.06 -3.55 3.45
CA LEU A 483 -1.37 -3.06 2.25
C LEU A 483 -1.39 -4.11 1.13
N GLU A 484 -1.16 -5.37 1.46
CA GLU A 484 -1.20 -6.50 0.50
C GLU A 484 -2.62 -6.69 -0.06
N GLN A 485 -3.66 -6.60 0.77
CA GLN A 485 -5.05 -6.65 0.32
C GLN A 485 -5.42 -5.45 -0.56
N ALA A 486 -4.95 -4.24 -0.22
CA ALA A 486 -5.16 -3.06 -1.06
C ALA A 486 -4.40 -3.18 -2.40
N ARG A 487 -3.19 -3.78 -2.41
CA ARG A 487 -2.47 -4.08 -3.64
C ARG A 487 -3.25 -5.04 -4.54
N THR A 488 -3.76 -6.13 -3.97
CA THR A 488 -4.58 -7.09 -4.71
C THR A 488 -5.80 -6.41 -5.32
N GLU A 489 -6.55 -5.61 -4.55
CA GLU A 489 -7.68 -4.83 -5.06
C GLU A 489 -7.26 -3.91 -6.20
N LEU A 490 -6.23 -3.10 -5.99
CA LEU A 490 -5.76 -2.10 -6.96
C LEU A 490 -5.34 -2.74 -8.28
N VAL A 491 -4.46 -3.75 -8.22
CA VAL A 491 -3.97 -4.47 -9.40
C VAL A 491 -5.13 -5.12 -10.15
N THR A 492 -6.00 -5.86 -9.45
CA THR A 492 -7.14 -6.54 -10.08
C THR A 492 -8.08 -5.55 -10.79
N VAL A 493 -8.37 -4.40 -10.19
CA VAL A 493 -9.22 -3.39 -10.82
C VAL A 493 -8.54 -2.78 -12.04
N LEU A 494 -7.27 -2.44 -11.95
CA LEU A 494 -6.52 -1.85 -13.06
C LEU A 494 -6.38 -2.83 -14.23
N GLU A 495 -5.99 -4.08 -13.99
CA GLU A 495 -5.87 -5.13 -15.02
C GLU A 495 -7.20 -5.43 -15.72
N ARG A 496 -8.27 -5.54 -14.95
CA ARG A 496 -9.61 -5.76 -15.51
C ARG A 496 -10.04 -4.65 -16.46
N GLU A 497 -9.77 -3.39 -16.12
CA GLU A 497 -10.20 -2.24 -16.89
C GLU A 497 -9.26 -1.95 -18.08
N CYS A 498 -7.96 -2.16 -17.95
CA CYS A 498 -7.03 -2.02 -19.08
C CYS A 498 -7.01 -3.24 -20.00
N GLY A 499 -7.43 -4.42 -19.51
CA GLY A 499 -7.59 -5.65 -20.28
C GLY A 499 -6.32 -6.49 -20.46
N ASP A 500 -5.25 -6.21 -19.70
CA ASP A 500 -3.97 -6.94 -19.74
C ASP A 500 -3.33 -6.96 -18.33
N GLU A 501 -2.22 -7.68 -18.16
CA GLU A 501 -1.44 -7.67 -16.92
C GLU A 501 -0.87 -6.27 -16.62
N ILE A 502 -0.74 -5.93 -15.34
CA ILE A 502 -0.31 -4.59 -14.89
C ILE A 502 1.06 -4.19 -15.49
N ALA A 503 1.97 -5.14 -15.64
CA ALA A 503 3.28 -4.89 -16.25
C ALA A 503 3.20 -4.47 -17.72
N VAL A 504 2.15 -4.89 -18.44
CA VAL A 504 1.88 -4.48 -19.83
C VAL A 504 1.17 -3.14 -19.85
N CYS A 505 0.12 -2.99 -19.05
CA CYS A 505 -0.65 -1.74 -18.96
C CYS A 505 0.19 -0.55 -18.45
N ALA A 506 1.21 -0.80 -17.65
CA ALA A 506 2.15 0.21 -17.18
C ALA A 506 3.11 0.72 -18.27
N GLN A 507 3.21 0.02 -19.42
CA GLN A 507 4.02 0.46 -20.57
C GLN A 507 3.27 1.46 -21.44
N ASP A 508 2.68 2.48 -20.82
CA ASP A 508 1.91 3.52 -21.49
C ASP A 508 2.74 4.27 -22.56
N GLN A 509 2.16 4.51 -23.72
CA GLN A 509 2.78 5.31 -24.78
C GLN A 509 2.90 6.80 -24.42
N VAL A 510 2.08 7.26 -23.47
CA VAL A 510 2.11 8.63 -22.93
C VAL A 510 2.20 8.56 -21.40
N PRO A 511 3.37 8.13 -20.88
CA PRO A 511 3.57 8.09 -19.43
C PRO A 511 3.57 9.51 -18.84
N TYR A 512 3.40 9.62 -17.54
CA TYR A 512 3.60 10.88 -16.81
C TYR A 512 4.99 11.50 -17.12
N LEU A 513 6.02 10.69 -16.97
CA LEU A 513 7.39 10.93 -17.42
C LEU A 513 8.00 9.60 -17.89
N PRO A 514 8.83 9.59 -18.95
CA PRO A 514 9.70 8.45 -19.20
C PRO A 514 10.54 8.10 -17.96
N THR A 515 10.81 6.83 -17.74
CA THR A 515 11.46 6.34 -16.51
C THR A 515 12.79 7.04 -16.22
N ASP A 516 13.63 7.25 -17.26
CA ASP A 516 14.90 7.96 -17.12
C ASP A 516 14.71 9.42 -16.68
N GLN A 517 13.67 10.09 -17.17
CA GLN A 517 13.33 11.45 -16.77
C GLN A 517 12.73 11.49 -15.35
N ALA A 518 11.89 10.52 -14.99
CA ALA A 518 11.33 10.41 -13.66
C ALA A 518 12.44 10.24 -12.61
N LEU A 519 13.39 9.34 -12.87
CA LEU A 519 14.58 9.15 -12.04
C LEU A 519 15.43 10.42 -11.92
N ALA A 520 15.72 11.10 -13.06
CA ALA A 520 16.53 12.32 -13.05
C ALA A 520 15.85 13.47 -12.28
N VAL A 521 14.54 13.64 -12.43
CA VAL A 521 13.78 14.66 -11.69
C VAL A 521 13.75 14.34 -10.20
N TYR A 522 13.58 13.08 -9.84
CA TYR A 522 13.56 12.65 -8.45
C TYR A 522 14.93 12.85 -7.78
N ASP A 523 16.02 12.39 -8.41
CA ASP A 523 17.40 12.59 -7.94
C ASP A 523 17.71 14.09 -7.74
N GLN A 524 17.39 14.94 -8.72
CA GLN A 524 17.60 16.38 -8.59
C GLN A 524 16.87 16.99 -7.39
N ARG A 525 15.67 16.49 -7.05
CA ARG A 525 14.88 16.96 -5.90
C ARG A 525 15.31 16.36 -4.57
N LEU A 526 16.15 15.34 -4.55
CA LEU A 526 16.75 14.84 -3.31
C LEU A 526 17.64 15.88 -2.64
N THR A 527 18.32 16.70 -3.44
CA THR A 527 19.26 17.71 -2.93
C THR A 527 18.89 19.14 -3.31
N TYR A 528 17.99 19.36 -4.28
CA TYR A 528 17.71 20.67 -4.89
C TYR A 528 18.95 21.40 -5.37
N GLY A 529 20.04 20.66 -5.67
CA GLY A 529 21.31 21.22 -6.11
C GLY A 529 22.09 21.94 -5.01
N PHE A 530 21.77 21.72 -3.75
CA PHE A 530 22.56 22.26 -2.64
C PHE A 530 23.99 21.71 -2.69
N PRO A 531 24.99 22.55 -2.40
CA PRO A 531 26.35 22.08 -2.23
C PRO A 531 26.45 21.14 -1.02
N ARG A 532 27.47 20.29 -1.01
CA ARG A 532 27.82 19.51 0.17
C ARG A 532 28.29 20.42 1.29
N VAL A 533 27.87 20.12 2.50
CA VAL A 533 28.26 20.81 3.74
C VAL A 533 29.03 19.88 4.70
N GLY A 534 28.97 18.57 4.46
CA GLY A 534 29.63 17.54 5.25
C GLY A 534 30.60 16.68 4.45
N GLU A 535 31.17 15.67 5.08
CA GLU A 535 32.11 14.73 4.50
C GLU A 535 31.44 13.86 3.43
N ALA A 536 32.09 13.73 2.27
CA ALA A 536 31.71 12.83 1.21
C ALA A 536 32.31 11.43 1.40
N GLY A 537 31.72 10.41 0.76
CA GLY A 537 32.27 9.04 0.72
C GLY A 537 32.09 8.25 2.01
N ARG A 538 31.19 8.66 2.91
CA ARG A 538 30.79 7.82 4.06
C ARG A 538 29.88 6.70 3.58
N ASP A 539 30.06 5.50 4.11
CA ASP A 539 29.12 4.40 3.91
C ASP A 539 27.71 4.81 4.35
N VAL A 540 26.72 4.33 3.64
CA VAL A 540 25.33 4.59 3.99
C VAL A 540 24.88 3.65 5.09
N ARG A 541 24.21 4.20 6.10
CA ARG A 541 23.44 3.41 7.08
C ARG A 541 21.98 3.45 6.74
N VAL A 542 21.53 2.43 6.01
CA VAL A 542 20.12 2.27 5.65
C VAL A 542 19.29 2.23 6.94
N PRO A 543 18.28 3.12 7.10
CA PRO A 543 17.42 3.10 8.28
C PRO A 543 16.75 1.74 8.46
N ALA A 544 16.64 1.28 9.71
CA ALA A 544 16.05 -0.01 10.01
C ALA A 544 14.61 -0.09 9.51
N GLY A 545 14.27 -1.16 8.80
CA GLY A 545 12.95 -1.38 8.19
C GLY A 545 12.77 -0.69 6.82
N ALA A 546 13.68 0.18 6.37
CA ALA A 546 13.55 0.80 5.04
C ALA A 546 13.57 -0.23 3.90
N GLU A 547 14.20 -1.38 4.10
CA GLU A 547 14.17 -2.53 3.18
C GLU A 547 12.77 -3.08 2.92
N ASP A 548 11.83 -2.85 3.82
CA ASP A 548 10.44 -3.28 3.66
C ASP A 548 9.70 -2.48 2.56
N LEU A 549 10.17 -1.28 2.22
CA LEU A 549 9.67 -0.51 1.09
C LEU A 549 9.96 -1.14 -0.28
N LEU A 550 10.91 -2.07 -0.35
CA LEU A 550 11.26 -2.78 -1.58
C LEU A 550 10.60 -4.16 -1.70
N ARG A 551 9.73 -4.56 -0.78
CA ARG A 551 9.13 -5.92 -0.75
C ARG A 551 8.39 -6.29 -2.02
N THR A 552 7.66 -5.36 -2.60
CA THR A 552 6.83 -5.60 -3.78
C THR A 552 7.62 -5.48 -5.08
N ALA A 553 8.64 -4.63 -5.11
CA ALA A 553 9.56 -4.52 -6.24
C ALA A 553 10.50 -5.74 -6.34
N PHE A 554 10.93 -6.27 -5.19
CA PHE A 554 11.84 -7.42 -5.12
C PHE A 554 11.31 -8.45 -4.09
N PRO A 555 10.23 -9.18 -4.42
CA PRO A 555 9.61 -10.12 -3.49
C PRO A 555 10.54 -11.30 -3.13
N ASP A 556 11.41 -11.71 -4.05
CA ASP A 556 12.30 -12.86 -3.90
C ASP A 556 13.59 -12.52 -3.13
N LEU A 557 13.91 -11.24 -2.94
CA LEU A 557 15.07 -10.83 -2.18
C LEU A 557 14.80 -10.92 -0.66
N THR A 558 15.79 -11.31 0.10
CA THR A 558 15.77 -11.23 1.57
C THR A 558 15.80 -9.76 2.02
N GLY A 559 15.47 -9.50 3.31
CA GLY A 559 15.57 -8.15 3.88
C GLY A 559 16.98 -7.56 3.77
N ASP A 560 18.00 -8.36 4.03
CA ASP A 560 19.39 -7.92 3.92
C ASP A 560 19.78 -7.61 2.47
N GLN A 561 19.31 -8.39 1.51
CA GLN A 561 19.54 -8.14 0.09
C GLN A 561 18.84 -6.84 -0.37
N ARG A 562 17.58 -6.61 0.02
CA ARG A 562 16.91 -5.33 -0.25
C ARG A 562 17.62 -4.15 0.41
N ARG A 563 18.21 -4.33 1.58
CA ARG A 563 19.06 -3.33 2.25
C ARG A 563 20.30 -3.00 1.43
N LEU A 564 20.94 -4.00 0.80
CA LEU A 564 22.07 -3.78 -0.11
C LEU A 564 21.65 -2.97 -1.36
N VAL A 565 20.46 -3.22 -1.92
CA VAL A 565 19.93 -2.43 -3.04
C VAL A 565 19.75 -0.96 -2.63
N LEU A 566 19.14 -0.69 -1.45
CA LEU A 566 19.01 0.68 -0.94
C LEU A 566 20.38 1.35 -0.70
N ALA A 567 21.37 0.59 -0.25
CA ALA A 567 22.72 1.12 -0.03
C ALA A 567 23.43 1.45 -1.34
N ALA A 568 23.30 0.58 -2.35
CA ALA A 568 23.95 0.74 -3.65
C ALA A 568 23.40 1.92 -4.46
N THR A 569 22.11 2.23 -4.30
CA THR A 569 21.43 3.32 -5.02
C THR A 569 21.38 4.63 -4.25
N ALA A 570 21.85 4.65 -3.00
CA ALA A 570 21.79 5.83 -2.14
C ALA A 570 22.64 7.00 -2.66
N LEU A 571 22.25 8.22 -2.31
CA LEU A 571 23.07 9.40 -2.50
C LEU A 571 24.39 9.28 -1.72
N ASP A 572 25.45 9.87 -2.25
CA ASP A 572 26.68 10.09 -1.49
C ASP A 572 26.42 11.00 -0.27
N SER A 573 27.27 10.92 0.73
CA SER A 573 27.10 11.64 1.99
C SER A 573 27.45 13.14 1.89
N GLY A 574 27.06 13.87 2.94
CA GLY A 574 27.46 15.27 3.16
C GLY A 574 26.53 16.33 2.57
N TYR A 575 25.39 15.96 2.01
CA TYR A 575 24.38 16.93 1.57
C TYR A 575 23.57 17.49 2.74
N ALA A 576 22.88 18.59 2.50
CA ALA A 576 22.02 19.22 3.49
C ALA A 576 20.99 18.21 4.08
N LEU A 577 20.79 18.23 5.39
CA LEU A 577 19.97 17.30 6.19
C LEU A 577 20.54 15.88 6.33
N ASP A 578 21.69 15.57 5.67
CA ASP A 578 22.36 14.29 5.90
C ASP A 578 23.06 14.32 7.29
N VAL A 579 22.54 13.54 8.20
CA VAL A 579 23.11 13.39 9.55
C VAL A 579 23.59 11.97 9.73
N ALA A 580 24.89 11.82 9.96
CA ALA A 580 25.48 10.51 10.23
C ALA A 580 24.77 9.77 11.38
N GLY A 581 24.50 8.48 11.20
CA GLY A 581 23.97 7.61 12.25
C GLY A 581 22.69 6.85 11.87
N GLU A 582 21.75 6.72 12.82
CA GLU A 582 20.67 5.73 12.75
C GLU A 582 19.48 6.12 11.84
N ALA A 583 19.44 7.32 11.25
CA ALA A 583 18.28 7.79 10.47
C ALA A 583 18.69 8.55 9.21
N GLU A 584 19.54 7.94 8.38
CA GLU A 584 20.03 8.56 7.13
C GLU A 584 18.97 8.58 6.00
N TRP A 585 17.73 8.98 6.30
CA TRP A 585 16.62 9.08 5.34
C TRP A 585 16.90 10.03 4.19
N GLN A 586 17.77 11.03 4.40
CA GLN A 586 18.14 11.99 3.37
C GLN A 586 18.79 11.32 2.17
N ARG A 587 19.60 10.28 2.41
CA ARG A 587 20.41 9.62 1.39
C ARG A 587 19.64 8.60 0.54
N LEU A 588 18.44 8.17 0.96
CA LEU A 588 17.69 7.16 0.22
C LEU A 588 17.11 7.71 -1.09
N ASP A 589 17.61 7.22 -2.22
CA ASP A 589 16.97 7.36 -3.53
C ASP A 589 16.05 6.15 -3.77
N LEU A 590 14.81 6.28 -3.29
CA LEU A 590 13.85 5.19 -3.37
C LEU A 590 13.39 4.92 -4.82
N ALA A 591 13.39 5.94 -5.69
CA ALA A 591 13.03 5.76 -7.09
C ALA A 591 14.09 4.94 -7.83
N ALA A 592 15.37 5.26 -7.63
CA ALA A 592 16.46 4.47 -8.18
C ALA A 592 16.46 3.04 -7.60
N ALA A 593 16.22 2.90 -6.29
CA ALA A 593 16.19 1.59 -5.64
C ALA A 593 15.08 0.68 -6.18
N MET A 594 13.87 1.21 -6.41
CA MET A 594 12.74 0.41 -6.95
C MET A 594 12.91 0.09 -8.45
N ALA A 595 13.70 0.87 -9.18
CA ALA A 595 13.95 0.69 -10.61
C ALA A 595 15.26 -0.06 -10.92
N ALA A 596 16.03 -0.45 -9.89
CA ALA A 596 17.34 -1.05 -10.06
C ALA A 596 17.27 -2.40 -10.78
N ASP A 597 18.23 -2.65 -11.67
CA ASP A 597 18.45 -3.98 -12.24
C ASP A 597 19.26 -4.84 -11.26
N VAL A 598 18.62 -5.85 -10.68
CA VAL A 598 19.20 -6.65 -9.59
C VAL A 598 19.33 -8.11 -9.97
N VAL A 599 20.55 -8.63 -9.86
CA VAL A 599 20.86 -10.05 -10.08
C VAL A 599 21.46 -10.64 -8.81
N VAL A 600 20.91 -11.76 -8.33
CA VAL A 600 21.49 -12.52 -7.21
C VAL A 600 22.60 -13.41 -7.75
N ASN A 601 23.83 -13.22 -7.29
CA ASN A 601 24.97 -14.00 -7.71
C ASN A 601 25.06 -15.33 -6.94
N ALA A 602 25.74 -16.31 -7.52
CA ALA A 602 25.87 -17.65 -6.95
C ALA A 602 26.62 -17.66 -5.58
N ASP A 603 27.41 -16.66 -5.31
CA ASP A 603 28.14 -16.47 -4.04
C ASP A 603 27.34 -15.64 -2.99
N GLY A 604 26.09 -15.33 -3.27
CA GLY A 604 25.21 -14.57 -2.38
C GLY A 604 25.36 -13.04 -2.46
N THR A 605 26.34 -12.53 -3.22
CA THR A 605 26.42 -11.10 -3.54
C THR A 605 25.30 -10.69 -4.49
N LEU A 606 25.05 -9.40 -4.63
CA LEU A 606 24.15 -8.86 -5.64
C LEU A 606 24.93 -8.10 -6.72
N THR A 607 24.45 -8.16 -7.95
CA THR A 607 24.80 -7.16 -8.95
C THR A 607 23.62 -6.18 -9.05
N VAL A 608 23.87 -4.91 -8.72
CA VAL A 608 22.88 -3.84 -8.75
C VAL A 608 23.34 -2.81 -9.80
N ASP A 609 22.55 -2.61 -10.85
CA ASP A 609 22.89 -1.72 -11.97
C ASP A 609 24.29 -1.97 -12.57
N GLY A 610 24.73 -3.24 -12.56
CA GLY A 610 26.02 -3.67 -13.07
C GLY A 610 27.19 -3.59 -12.08
N GLU A 611 26.99 -3.10 -10.85
CA GLU A 611 27.98 -3.10 -9.79
C GLU A 611 27.74 -4.24 -8.79
N VAL A 612 28.79 -4.99 -8.42
CA VAL A 612 28.69 -6.08 -7.45
C VAL A 612 28.75 -5.50 -6.04
N VAL A 613 27.75 -5.82 -5.23
CA VAL A 613 27.62 -5.35 -3.85
C VAL A 613 27.38 -6.50 -2.86
N GLY A 614 27.71 -6.27 -1.62
CA GLY A 614 27.63 -7.28 -0.56
C GLY A 614 28.92 -8.11 -0.46
N GLU A 615 29.05 -8.84 0.63
CA GLU A 615 30.17 -9.74 0.85
C GLU A 615 29.81 -11.13 0.35
N PRO A 616 30.72 -11.82 -0.36
CA PRO A 616 30.49 -13.22 -0.72
C PRO A 616 30.21 -14.04 0.53
N THR A 617 29.14 -14.78 0.54
CA THR A 617 28.90 -15.77 1.60
C THR A 617 29.93 -16.87 1.47
N ALA A 618 30.72 -17.12 2.50
CA ALA A 618 31.62 -18.25 2.53
C ALA A 618 30.80 -19.52 2.24
N PRO A 619 31.26 -20.39 1.30
CA PRO A 619 30.51 -21.60 0.96
C PRO A 619 30.32 -22.45 2.22
N LEU A 620 29.08 -22.90 2.45
CA LEU A 620 28.79 -23.82 3.54
C LEU A 620 29.30 -25.23 3.21
N VAL A 621 29.17 -25.64 1.93
CA VAL A 621 29.60 -26.94 1.46
C VAL A 621 30.38 -26.85 0.13
N ASP A 622 31.38 -27.71 -0.01
CA ASP A 622 32.04 -28.01 -1.27
C ASP A 622 31.44 -29.30 -1.86
N VAL A 623 30.92 -29.21 -3.08
CA VAL A 623 30.13 -30.31 -3.71
C VAL A 623 30.90 -30.93 -4.85
N GLU A 624 31.18 -32.21 -4.70
CA GLU A 624 31.74 -33.07 -5.73
C GLU A 624 30.70 -34.08 -6.20
N THR A 625 30.57 -34.23 -7.51
CA THR A 625 29.70 -35.21 -8.13
C THR A 625 30.47 -36.07 -9.12
N SER A 626 30.13 -37.35 -9.21
CA SER A 626 30.72 -38.24 -10.19
C SER A 626 29.73 -39.36 -10.60
N ALA A 627 29.84 -39.79 -11.82
CA ALA A 627 29.10 -40.99 -12.27
C ALA A 627 30.07 -42.15 -12.54
N ARG A 628 29.66 -43.37 -12.18
CA ARG A 628 30.44 -44.60 -12.36
C ARG A 628 29.56 -45.81 -12.57
N CYS A 629 30.11 -46.82 -13.17
CA CYS A 629 29.45 -48.13 -13.32
C CYS A 629 29.81 -49.06 -12.16
N LEU A 630 28.82 -49.66 -11.53
CA LEU A 630 28.95 -50.68 -10.51
C LEU A 630 28.10 -51.90 -10.90
N ALA A 631 28.74 -53.06 -11.10
CA ALA A 631 28.09 -54.29 -11.53
C ALA A 631 27.17 -54.12 -12.76
N GLY A 632 27.61 -53.37 -13.77
CA GLY A 632 26.86 -53.13 -15.01
C GLY A 632 25.71 -52.09 -14.89
N ALA A 633 25.56 -51.41 -13.76
CA ALA A 633 24.56 -50.38 -13.57
C ALA A 633 25.21 -49.01 -13.30
N PRO A 634 24.66 -47.91 -13.83
CA PRO A 634 25.16 -46.57 -13.56
C PRO A 634 24.75 -46.07 -12.17
N TYR A 635 25.67 -45.38 -11.50
CA TYR A 635 25.47 -44.72 -10.24
C TYR A 635 25.98 -43.30 -10.31
N VAL A 636 25.24 -42.39 -9.73
CA VAL A 636 25.67 -41.02 -9.45
C VAL A 636 26.04 -40.90 -7.97
N ALA A 637 27.28 -40.53 -7.69
CA ALA A 637 27.77 -40.28 -6.35
C ALA A 637 27.84 -38.78 -6.10
N VAL A 638 27.29 -38.36 -4.98
CA VAL A 638 27.26 -36.98 -4.52
C VAL A 638 27.96 -36.89 -3.17
N ARG A 639 28.93 -36.00 -3.06
CA ARG A 639 29.67 -35.69 -1.84
C ARG A 639 29.57 -34.19 -1.59
N ALA A 640 29.02 -33.80 -0.44
CA ALA A 640 29.02 -32.44 0.06
C ALA A 640 29.88 -32.37 1.32
N ARG A 641 31.04 -31.73 1.24
CA ARG A 641 31.94 -31.49 2.37
C ARG A 641 31.52 -30.22 3.08
N ASN A 642 31.27 -30.31 4.38
CA ASN A 642 31.07 -29.12 5.19
C ASN A 642 32.39 -28.36 5.31
N VAL A 643 32.46 -27.15 4.77
CA VAL A 643 33.62 -26.25 4.83
C VAL A 643 33.39 -25.07 5.76
N SER A 644 32.23 -25.01 6.41
CA SER A 644 31.91 -24.01 7.44
C SER A 644 32.40 -24.45 8.83
N ASP A 645 32.37 -23.52 9.79
CA ASP A 645 32.73 -23.78 11.17
C ASP A 645 31.64 -24.43 12.02
N ASP A 646 30.40 -24.52 11.48
CA ASP A 646 29.25 -25.03 12.18
C ASP A 646 28.76 -26.38 11.62
N ALA A 647 27.98 -27.12 12.40
CA ALA A 647 27.33 -28.32 11.93
C ALA A 647 26.13 -27.95 11.03
N LEU A 648 26.05 -28.58 9.83
CA LEU A 648 25.05 -28.27 8.81
C LEU A 648 24.03 -29.42 8.67
N ALA A 649 22.76 -29.07 8.43
CA ALA A 649 21.82 -30.03 7.83
C ALA A 649 22.07 -30.03 6.31
N VAL A 650 22.21 -31.22 5.69
CA VAL A 650 22.50 -31.34 4.27
C VAL A 650 21.51 -32.32 3.62
N ALA A 651 20.85 -31.85 2.54
CA ALA A 651 20.01 -32.67 1.70
C ALA A 651 20.67 -32.88 0.33
N LEU A 652 20.73 -34.13 -0.14
CA LEU A 652 21.22 -34.55 -1.47
C LEU A 652 20.00 -35.04 -2.24
N VAL A 653 19.65 -34.39 -3.33
CA VAL A 653 18.48 -34.73 -4.18
C VAL A 653 18.94 -35.01 -5.60
N THR A 654 18.46 -36.10 -6.16
CA THR A 654 18.68 -36.47 -7.57
C THR A 654 17.39 -37.01 -8.17
N GLY A 655 17.30 -37.07 -9.50
CA GLY A 655 16.18 -37.75 -10.18
C GLY A 655 16.03 -39.26 -9.83
N ALA A 656 17.05 -39.83 -9.14
CA ALA A 656 17.09 -41.26 -8.74
C ALA A 656 16.82 -41.45 -7.22
N GLY A 657 16.62 -40.41 -6.45
CA GLY A 657 16.33 -40.45 -5.01
C GLY A 657 16.91 -39.27 -4.22
N GLU A 658 16.63 -39.29 -2.94
CA GLU A 658 17.08 -38.26 -2.01
C GLU A 658 17.72 -38.85 -0.74
N LYS A 659 18.59 -38.07 -0.07
CA LYS A 659 19.18 -38.41 1.21
C LYS A 659 19.44 -37.15 2.03
N SER A 660 18.93 -37.14 3.28
CA SER A 660 19.17 -36.04 4.21
C SER A 660 20.05 -36.44 5.36
N PHE A 661 20.85 -35.50 5.85
CA PHE A 661 21.75 -35.59 6.99
C PHE A 661 21.42 -34.45 7.94
N ALA A 662 20.99 -34.76 9.16
CA ALA A 662 20.53 -33.77 10.12
C ALA A 662 21.66 -32.90 10.70
N ALA A 663 22.90 -33.44 10.78
CA ALA A 663 24.06 -32.72 11.28
C ALA A 663 25.35 -33.29 10.64
N VAL A 664 25.97 -32.51 9.77
CA VAL A 664 27.27 -32.78 9.18
C VAL A 664 28.27 -31.87 9.89
N ALA A 665 29.17 -32.43 10.68
CA ALA A 665 30.14 -31.66 11.43
C ALA A 665 31.17 -30.93 10.52
N PRO A 666 31.78 -29.84 10.98
CA PRO A 666 32.84 -29.16 10.25
C PRO A 666 33.94 -30.12 9.72
N GLY A 667 34.33 -29.92 8.47
CA GLY A 667 35.36 -30.73 7.81
C GLY A 667 34.88 -32.14 7.39
N THR A 668 33.68 -32.60 7.75
CA THR A 668 33.15 -33.93 7.39
C THR A 668 32.24 -33.86 6.14
N ASN A 669 31.82 -35.03 5.65
CA ASN A 669 31.06 -35.12 4.38
C ASN A 669 29.65 -35.72 4.60
N ALA A 670 28.68 -35.15 3.94
CA ALA A 670 27.45 -35.84 3.53
C ALA A 670 27.76 -36.59 2.22
N TYR A 671 27.55 -37.91 2.18
CA TYR A 671 27.83 -38.70 1.00
C TYR A 671 26.71 -39.70 0.73
N GLN A 672 26.28 -39.76 -0.53
CA GLN A 672 25.36 -40.81 -1.01
C GLN A 672 25.67 -41.16 -2.47
N SER A 673 25.54 -42.44 -2.79
CA SER A 673 25.57 -42.94 -4.15
C SER A 673 24.17 -43.46 -4.55
N PHE A 674 23.62 -42.91 -5.61
CA PHE A 674 22.26 -43.20 -6.10
C PHE A 674 22.34 -44.09 -7.34
N ALA A 675 21.58 -45.19 -7.37
CA ALA A 675 21.49 -46.06 -8.55
C ALA A 675 20.56 -45.38 -9.56
N VAL A 676 21.09 -45.08 -10.73
CA VAL A 676 20.33 -44.42 -11.80
C VAL A 676 19.73 -45.48 -12.72
N ARG A 677 18.40 -45.61 -12.77
CA ARG A 677 17.71 -46.59 -13.60
C ARG A 677 16.90 -45.90 -14.68
N GLY A 678 16.95 -46.41 -15.91
CA GLY A 678 16.10 -45.94 -17.02
C GLY A 678 16.54 -44.61 -17.64
N VAL A 679 17.76 -44.15 -17.34
CA VAL A 679 18.35 -42.95 -17.95
C VAL A 679 19.28 -43.39 -19.08
N GLU A 680 19.15 -42.77 -20.25
CA GLU A 680 19.97 -43.06 -21.41
C GLU A 680 21.45 -42.69 -21.18
N THR A 681 22.35 -43.45 -21.77
CA THR A 681 23.78 -43.16 -21.77
C THR A 681 24.06 -41.79 -22.38
N GLY A 682 24.80 -40.96 -21.69
CA GLY A 682 25.09 -39.58 -22.11
C GLY A 682 24.07 -38.54 -21.68
N ALA A 683 22.95 -38.95 -21.07
CA ALA A 683 21.98 -38.00 -20.51
C ALA A 683 22.48 -37.40 -19.17
N GLY A 684 22.15 -36.15 -18.90
CA GLY A 684 22.40 -35.47 -17.63
C GLY A 684 21.41 -35.94 -16.58
N VAL A 685 21.90 -36.18 -15.36
CA VAL A 685 21.10 -36.41 -14.16
C VAL A 685 21.24 -35.17 -13.29
N PRO A 686 20.17 -34.41 -13.03
CA PRO A 686 20.22 -33.27 -12.17
C PRO A 686 20.48 -33.71 -10.73
N VAL A 687 21.40 -33.02 -10.07
CA VAL A 687 21.76 -33.15 -8.65
C VAL A 687 21.61 -31.83 -7.99
N THR A 688 20.84 -31.78 -6.91
CA THR A 688 20.71 -30.60 -6.05
C THR A 688 21.20 -30.96 -4.66
N VAL A 689 22.08 -30.12 -4.12
CA VAL A 689 22.59 -30.21 -2.75
C VAL A 689 22.15 -28.96 -2.01
N THR A 690 21.38 -29.12 -0.94
CA THR A 690 20.96 -28.02 -0.07
C THR A 690 21.64 -28.19 1.30
N ALA A 691 22.42 -27.19 1.73
CA ALA A 691 23.04 -27.13 3.05
C ALA A 691 22.38 -26.02 3.85
N THR A 692 22.02 -26.31 5.12
CA THR A 692 21.41 -25.34 6.04
C THR A 692 22.23 -25.27 7.32
N GLY A 693 22.68 -24.07 7.67
CA GLY A 693 23.46 -23.78 8.88
C GLY A 693 22.60 -23.25 10.03
N PRO A 694 23.21 -23.00 11.19
CA PRO A 694 22.58 -22.33 12.32
C PRO A 694 22.05 -20.94 11.91
N GLY A 695 20.85 -20.57 12.39
CA GLY A 695 20.24 -19.30 12.05
C GLY A 695 19.50 -19.27 10.69
N GLY A 696 19.44 -20.42 9.98
CA GLY A 696 18.69 -20.53 8.73
C GLY A 696 19.48 -20.15 7.47
N ALA A 697 20.79 -19.89 7.56
CA ALA A 697 21.66 -19.70 6.39
C ALA A 697 21.58 -20.95 5.49
N THR A 698 21.27 -20.80 4.20
CA THR A 698 21.15 -21.89 3.25
C THR A 698 22.05 -21.66 2.05
N GLN A 699 22.64 -22.76 1.55
CA GLN A 699 23.32 -22.80 0.27
C GLN A 699 22.74 -23.93 -0.56
N GLU A 700 22.38 -23.62 -1.80
CA GLU A 700 21.95 -24.62 -2.81
C GLU A 700 23.01 -24.72 -3.91
N VAL A 701 23.39 -25.93 -4.28
CA VAL A 701 24.35 -26.22 -5.36
C VAL A 701 23.69 -27.20 -6.33
N ALA A 702 23.42 -26.74 -7.55
CA ALA A 702 22.90 -27.58 -8.62
C ALA A 702 24.05 -28.05 -9.55
N ARG A 703 24.01 -29.31 -10.02
CA ARG A 703 24.95 -29.92 -10.98
C ARG A 703 24.22 -30.87 -11.89
N ASP A 704 24.66 -30.96 -13.13
CA ASP A 704 24.26 -32.00 -14.07
C ASP A 704 25.36 -33.02 -14.19
N VAL A 705 25.07 -34.31 -13.96
CA VAL A 705 26.04 -35.40 -13.99
C VAL A 705 25.73 -36.32 -15.16
N VAL A 706 26.63 -36.39 -16.13
CA VAL A 706 26.47 -37.21 -17.32
C VAL A 706 26.66 -38.68 -16.97
N VAL A 707 25.70 -39.55 -17.34
CA VAL A 707 25.70 -40.97 -17.07
C VAL A 707 26.60 -41.71 -18.07
N PRO A 708 27.62 -42.49 -17.60
CA PRO A 708 28.49 -43.25 -18.47
C PRO A 708 27.80 -44.47 -19.08
N ALA A 709 28.32 -44.95 -20.18
CA ALA A 709 27.96 -46.27 -20.72
C ALA A 709 28.44 -47.37 -19.78
N CYS A 710 27.52 -48.21 -19.29
CA CYS A 710 27.83 -49.36 -18.47
C CYS A 710 27.69 -50.61 -19.33
N GLY A 711 28.83 -51.12 -19.81
CA GLY A 711 28.90 -52.30 -20.65
C GLY A 711 28.66 -53.61 -19.88
#